data_511d779e61d57df6d9a5b944f6cbe087
#
_entry.id   511d779e61d57df6d9a5b944f6cbe087
#
_cell.length_a   1.000
_cell.length_b   1.000
_cell.length_c   1.000
_cell.angle_alpha   90.00
_cell.angle_beta   90.00
_cell.angle_gamma   90.00
#
_symmetry.space_group_name_H-M   'P 1'
#
loop_
_entity.id
_entity.type
_entity.pdbx_description
1 polymer ?
#
loop_
_entity_poly.entity_id
_entity_poly.type
_entity_poly.pdbx_seq_one_letter_code
_entity_poly.pdbx_strand_id
1 'polypeptide(L)'
;MKSFRKNGKEKPIIIGDNNKRKRHGFFRFLKNFKFPDLSDNPKVQFMNKFSLLFHGLLACILVFTIECVSRHSFTSAVSFCISSPLTFLYNALLIFATLLIVYLFKHRALVRIVISIFWMLLGVINGCVLASRVTPFNFADLKLIGDLLSMKNSKYLSAGQEIAVVILLIALATFLILFAFKGPKFKGRVHLFRNLGLLVLCVASIPFITKAAIHSDILSGYFGNLAQGYKDYGFVYSFSASVVDTGMSKPANYTEETIDTINDNVTTEPTTADSSDMPNIIFMQLETFIDPYELNFLSYSEDPIPNFHKLMENYTSGYLTVPVVGAGTANTEFEVLTGMGIRFFGLGEYPYKTVLKNTTCESAADDLGNIGYATHALHNNGGNFYGRAKVFSQMGFDTFTSKELMNITEYNEIASWPTDNILIDETTKTLDSTPDQSDFLYTITVQSHGSYPDYKVFDNPEIQVTGGDTEAEHYQWEYYINELHEVDKFIGNLIDTLSKRNEKTIVVMYGDHLPTLGLEESDMNTGNLYDTTYVTWNNFGLEKQDKDVAAYQLMSYITDQLGIHEGTMFRYHQSEMNTGVSTDDASYITNWELLQYDLLYGNRYSYHGVDKYPASNLVMGVQDVVIDHTSMSADKTKLTIFGENFTPWSKVYVDGEKVSTEYISGNCLEISMANLSDGSEVVVNQVGSSNTIFRSSNTVTFHAPADFDEHEADNVEVPDTSGDDMGVPIVIPPEEQTTDDAAATTTAQ
;
A
#
# COMPACT_ATOMS: atom_id res chain seq x y z
N MET A 1 -21.72 -95.67 -18.90
CA MET A 1 -23.06 -95.09 -19.11
C MET A 1 -23.19 -93.80 -18.36
N LYS A 2 -23.41 -92.73 -19.15
CA LYS A 2 -23.85 -91.36 -18.87
C LYS A 2 -23.51 -90.68 -17.58
N SER A 3 -22.60 -89.73 -17.77
CA SER A 3 -22.20 -88.62 -17.02
C SER A 3 -23.27 -87.55 -16.78
N PHE A 4 -23.27 -86.88 -15.65
CA PHE A 4 -23.86 -85.53 -15.50
C PHE A 4 -22.89 -84.65 -14.73
N ARG A 5 -22.18 -83.76 -15.47
CA ARG A 5 -21.45 -82.61 -14.90
C ARG A 5 -22.41 -81.43 -14.84
N LYS A 6 -22.58 -80.82 -13.65
CA LYS A 6 -23.16 -79.49 -13.47
C LYS A 6 -22.04 -78.47 -13.34
N ASN A 7 -21.93 -77.59 -14.33
CA ASN A 7 -21.08 -76.41 -14.27
C ASN A 7 -21.88 -75.28 -13.57
N GLY A 8 -21.41 -74.89 -12.38
CA GLY A 8 -21.79 -73.62 -11.76
C GLY A 8 -20.86 -72.50 -12.23
N LYS A 9 -21.34 -71.57 -13.02
CA LYS A 9 -20.65 -70.31 -13.33
C LYS A 9 -21.05 -69.27 -12.29
N GLU A 10 -20.14 -68.91 -11.39
CA GLU A 10 -20.28 -67.69 -10.57
C GLU A 10 -20.17 -66.47 -11.47
N LYS A 11 -21.18 -65.59 -11.39
CA LYS A 11 -21.18 -64.28 -12.04
C LYS A 11 -20.38 -63.34 -11.17
N PRO A 12 -19.42 -62.55 -11.74
CA PRO A 12 -18.76 -61.51 -10.96
C PRO A 12 -19.72 -60.40 -10.61
N ILE A 13 -19.74 -59.99 -9.33
CA ILE A 13 -20.48 -58.84 -8.84
C ILE A 13 -19.80 -57.63 -9.40
N ILE A 14 -20.42 -56.97 -10.40
CA ILE A 14 -19.98 -55.68 -10.91
C ILE A 14 -20.48 -54.63 -9.90
N ILE A 15 -19.58 -54.12 -9.07
CA ILE A 15 -19.83 -52.91 -8.27
C ILE A 15 -19.95 -51.76 -9.28
N GLY A 16 -21.18 -51.41 -9.59
CA GLY A 16 -21.48 -50.34 -10.53
C GLY A 16 -21.05 -49.01 -9.96
N ASP A 17 -20.14 -48.38 -10.69
CA ASP A 17 -19.61 -47.03 -10.42
C ASP A 17 -20.76 -45.99 -10.46
N ASN A 18 -21.40 -45.77 -9.29
CA ASN A 18 -22.46 -44.78 -9.11
C ASN A 18 -22.06 -43.34 -9.45
N ASN A 19 -20.74 -43.06 -9.47
CA ASN A 19 -20.20 -41.75 -9.83
C ASN A 19 -20.27 -41.50 -11.35
N LYS A 20 -20.10 -42.49 -12.20
CA LYS A 20 -20.24 -42.32 -13.66
C LYS A 20 -21.68 -42.03 -14.07
N ARG A 21 -22.67 -42.65 -13.40
CA ARG A 21 -24.11 -42.38 -13.69
C ARG A 21 -24.54 -40.98 -13.26
N LYS A 22 -24.03 -40.45 -12.14
CA LYS A 22 -24.29 -39.06 -11.69
C LYS A 22 -23.63 -38.04 -12.63
N ARG A 23 -22.40 -38.28 -13.07
CA ARG A 23 -21.72 -37.41 -14.06
C ARG A 23 -22.47 -37.36 -15.39
N HIS A 24 -22.91 -38.46 -15.92
CA HIS A 24 -23.69 -38.50 -17.17
C HIS A 24 -25.06 -37.80 -17.04
N GLY A 25 -25.71 -37.88 -15.88
CA GLY A 25 -26.97 -37.17 -15.60
C GLY A 25 -26.81 -35.66 -15.58
N PHE A 26 -25.74 -35.15 -14.92
CA PHE A 26 -25.45 -33.74 -14.86
C PHE A 26 -25.08 -33.13 -16.24
N PHE A 27 -24.22 -33.77 -17.02
CA PHE A 27 -23.91 -33.34 -18.38
C PHE A 27 -25.12 -33.41 -19.32
N ARG A 28 -26.03 -34.38 -19.14
CA ARG A 28 -27.27 -34.49 -19.92
C ARG A 28 -28.25 -33.39 -19.52
N PHE A 29 -28.33 -33.03 -18.23
CA PHE A 29 -29.10 -31.90 -17.73
C PHE A 29 -28.56 -30.60 -18.31
N LEU A 30 -27.28 -30.35 -18.19
CA LEU A 30 -26.62 -29.14 -18.78
C LEU A 30 -26.83 -29.07 -20.30
N LYS A 31 -26.78 -30.18 -21.01
CA LYS A 31 -27.00 -30.22 -22.48
C LYS A 31 -28.46 -29.85 -22.84
N ASN A 32 -29.40 -30.24 -22.04
CA ASN A 32 -30.84 -30.02 -22.31
C ASN A 32 -31.40 -28.76 -21.66
N PHE A 33 -30.67 -28.15 -20.71
CA PHE A 33 -31.09 -26.91 -20.06
C PHE A 33 -31.14 -25.76 -21.07
N LYS A 34 -32.25 -25.04 -21.12
CA LYS A 34 -32.44 -23.81 -21.92
C LYS A 34 -33.04 -22.74 -21.00
N PHE A 35 -32.55 -21.54 -21.10
CA PHE A 35 -33.25 -20.42 -20.48
C PHE A 35 -34.56 -20.15 -21.21
N PRO A 36 -35.62 -19.72 -20.48
CA PRO A 36 -36.93 -19.40 -21.10
C PRO A 36 -36.75 -18.36 -22.20
N ASP A 37 -37.33 -18.60 -23.37
CA ASP A 37 -37.42 -17.57 -24.41
C ASP A 37 -38.65 -16.69 -24.13
N LEU A 38 -38.40 -15.53 -23.55
CA LEU A 38 -39.41 -14.54 -23.20
C LEU A 38 -39.66 -13.50 -24.32
N SER A 39 -39.12 -13.71 -25.52
CA SER A 39 -39.18 -12.73 -26.60
C SER A 39 -40.62 -12.39 -27.04
N ASP A 40 -41.57 -13.34 -26.87
CA ASP A 40 -42.96 -13.15 -27.23
C ASP A 40 -43.81 -12.64 -26.05
N ASN A 41 -43.21 -12.44 -24.88
CA ASN A 41 -43.88 -11.86 -23.73
C ASN A 41 -44.17 -10.37 -23.96
N PRO A 42 -45.45 -9.90 -23.84
CA PRO A 42 -45.83 -8.51 -24.09
C PRO A 42 -45.06 -7.51 -23.24
N LYS A 43 -44.69 -7.86 -21.97
CA LYS A 43 -43.88 -7.00 -21.09
C LYS A 43 -42.48 -6.84 -21.62
N VAL A 44 -41.86 -7.92 -22.11
CA VAL A 44 -40.50 -7.87 -22.70
C VAL A 44 -40.49 -7.10 -24.01
N GLN A 45 -41.52 -7.21 -24.82
CA GLN A 45 -41.69 -6.43 -26.05
C GLN A 45 -41.85 -4.94 -25.72
N PHE A 46 -42.64 -4.59 -24.71
CA PHE A 46 -42.77 -3.22 -24.21
C PHE A 46 -41.41 -2.67 -23.72
N MET A 47 -40.67 -3.43 -22.90
CA MET A 47 -39.34 -3.07 -22.43
C MET A 47 -38.35 -2.89 -23.61
N ASN A 48 -38.43 -3.72 -24.64
CA ASN A 48 -37.58 -3.58 -25.83
C ASN A 48 -37.93 -2.33 -26.65
N LYS A 49 -39.23 -1.97 -26.71
CA LYS A 49 -39.68 -0.74 -27.40
C LYS A 49 -39.14 0.52 -26.71
N PHE A 50 -39.15 0.55 -25.39
CA PHE A 50 -38.66 1.67 -24.57
C PHE A 50 -37.30 1.38 -23.95
N SER A 51 -36.46 0.61 -24.63
CA SER A 51 -35.22 0.05 -24.11
C SER A 51 -34.23 1.11 -23.58
N LEU A 52 -34.15 2.31 -24.21
CA LEU A 52 -33.32 3.41 -23.73
C LEU A 52 -33.78 3.91 -22.37
N LEU A 53 -35.10 4.12 -22.20
CA LEU A 53 -35.66 4.52 -20.91
C LEU A 53 -35.41 3.49 -19.82
N PHE A 54 -35.57 2.20 -20.12
CA PHE A 54 -35.27 1.13 -19.15
C PHE A 54 -33.79 1.01 -18.84
N HIS A 55 -32.87 1.30 -19.76
CA HIS A 55 -31.44 1.37 -19.47
C HIS A 55 -31.11 2.59 -18.61
N GLY A 56 -31.74 3.74 -18.83
CA GLY A 56 -31.60 4.91 -17.97
C GLY A 56 -32.08 4.63 -16.53
N LEU A 57 -33.27 3.99 -16.41
CA LEU A 57 -33.80 3.56 -15.10
C LEU A 57 -32.87 2.53 -14.42
N LEU A 58 -32.34 1.56 -15.18
CA LEU A 58 -31.38 0.58 -14.66
C LEU A 58 -30.10 1.28 -14.17
N ALA A 59 -29.60 2.26 -14.91
CA ALA A 59 -28.44 3.05 -14.51
C ALA A 59 -28.69 3.78 -13.18
N CYS A 60 -29.84 4.41 -13.01
CA CYS A 60 -30.23 5.05 -11.75
C CYS A 60 -30.31 4.05 -10.59
N ILE A 61 -30.91 2.86 -10.84
CA ILE A 61 -30.98 1.80 -9.82
C ILE A 61 -29.58 1.30 -9.44
N LEU A 62 -28.69 1.11 -10.41
CA LEU A 62 -27.30 0.68 -10.14
C LEU A 62 -26.55 1.74 -9.32
N VAL A 63 -26.61 3.02 -9.70
CA VAL A 63 -25.99 4.11 -8.92
C VAL A 63 -26.54 4.10 -7.50
N PHE A 64 -27.86 4.10 -7.34
CA PHE A 64 -28.49 4.11 -6.03
C PHE A 64 -28.03 2.94 -5.15
N THR A 65 -27.97 1.73 -5.74
CA THR A 65 -27.52 0.53 -5.00
C THR A 65 -26.03 0.64 -4.63
N ILE A 66 -25.19 1.15 -5.54
CA ILE A 66 -23.77 1.39 -5.28
C ILE A 66 -23.61 2.39 -4.14
N GLU A 67 -24.36 3.51 -4.17
CA GLU A 67 -24.30 4.51 -3.09
C GLU A 67 -24.79 3.94 -1.74
N CYS A 68 -25.82 3.07 -1.72
CA CYS A 68 -26.22 2.40 -0.50
C CYS A 68 -25.09 1.54 0.10
N VAL A 69 -24.36 0.81 -0.74
CA VAL A 69 -23.25 -0.05 -0.31
C VAL A 69 -22.05 0.82 0.10
N SER A 70 -21.69 1.82 -0.68
CA SER A 70 -20.54 2.70 -0.42
C SER A 70 -20.70 3.55 0.84
N ARG A 71 -21.95 3.98 1.14
CA ARG A 71 -22.25 4.81 2.34
C ARG A 71 -22.66 3.97 3.55
N HIS A 72 -22.71 2.64 3.42
CA HIS A 72 -23.20 1.72 4.46
C HIS A 72 -24.56 2.12 5.03
N SER A 73 -25.31 2.98 4.30
CA SER A 73 -26.56 3.58 4.75
C SER A 73 -27.54 3.83 3.61
N PHE A 74 -28.74 3.27 3.75
CA PHE A 74 -29.84 3.53 2.83
C PHE A 74 -30.32 5.00 2.91
N THR A 75 -30.39 5.56 4.11
CA THR A 75 -30.85 6.93 4.34
C THR A 75 -29.89 7.96 3.75
N SER A 76 -28.57 7.74 3.88
CA SER A 76 -27.54 8.59 3.28
C SER A 76 -27.55 8.54 1.76
N ALA A 77 -27.82 7.37 1.16
CA ALA A 77 -27.99 7.27 -0.30
C ALA A 77 -29.25 7.99 -0.79
N VAL A 78 -30.37 7.93 -0.06
CA VAL A 78 -31.58 8.71 -0.37
C VAL A 78 -31.28 10.21 -0.22
N SER A 79 -30.60 10.62 0.84
CA SER A 79 -30.18 12.03 1.03
C SER A 79 -29.37 12.54 -0.15
N PHE A 80 -28.36 11.79 -0.59
CA PHE A 80 -27.56 12.12 -1.78
C PHE A 80 -28.40 12.32 -3.04
N CYS A 81 -29.37 11.41 -3.30
CA CYS A 81 -30.25 11.55 -4.46
C CYS A 81 -31.12 12.80 -4.41
N ILE A 82 -31.50 13.26 -3.22
CA ILE A 82 -32.41 14.42 -3.03
C ILE A 82 -31.62 15.71 -2.99
N SER A 83 -30.49 15.76 -2.27
CA SER A 83 -29.68 16.96 -2.12
C SER A 83 -28.86 17.30 -3.36
N SER A 84 -28.38 16.27 -4.09
CA SER A 84 -27.50 16.44 -5.26
C SER A 84 -28.03 15.70 -6.50
N PRO A 85 -29.27 16.02 -6.99
CA PRO A 85 -29.93 15.25 -8.04
C PRO A 85 -29.20 15.31 -9.38
N LEU A 86 -28.55 16.42 -9.72
CA LEU A 86 -27.79 16.54 -10.97
C LEU A 86 -26.50 15.70 -10.94
N THR A 87 -25.83 15.67 -9.81
CA THR A 87 -24.66 14.81 -9.58
C THR A 87 -25.04 13.33 -9.64
N PHE A 88 -26.15 12.94 -9.00
CA PHE A 88 -26.71 11.59 -9.11
C PHE A 88 -27.03 11.19 -10.57
N LEU A 89 -27.68 12.08 -11.32
CA LEU A 89 -27.99 11.84 -12.73
C LEU A 89 -26.74 11.78 -13.60
N TYR A 90 -25.70 12.53 -13.27
CA TYR A 90 -24.41 12.44 -13.97
C TYR A 90 -23.75 11.06 -13.74
N ASN A 91 -23.73 10.57 -12.51
CA ASN A 91 -23.28 9.20 -12.22
C ASN A 91 -24.09 8.16 -13.02
N ALA A 92 -25.41 8.34 -13.10
CA ALA A 92 -26.27 7.47 -13.90
C ALA A 92 -25.97 7.60 -15.42
N LEU A 93 -25.61 8.77 -15.93
CA LEU A 93 -25.19 8.99 -17.33
C LEU A 93 -23.93 8.16 -17.65
N LEU A 94 -22.95 8.09 -16.76
CA LEU A 94 -21.74 7.31 -16.96
C LEU A 94 -22.06 5.80 -17.08
N ILE A 95 -22.85 5.26 -16.18
CA ILE A 95 -23.31 3.85 -16.28
C ILE A 95 -24.15 3.66 -17.54
N PHE A 96 -25.08 4.58 -17.86
CA PHE A 96 -25.91 4.52 -19.04
C PHE A 96 -25.07 4.45 -20.32
N ALA A 97 -24.01 5.27 -20.44
CA ALA A 97 -23.10 5.24 -21.58
C ALA A 97 -22.49 3.84 -21.79
N THR A 98 -22.07 3.16 -20.72
CA THR A 98 -21.59 1.79 -20.82
C THR A 98 -22.69 0.80 -21.21
N LEU A 99 -23.93 1.01 -20.76
CA LEU A 99 -25.08 0.17 -21.13
C LEU A 99 -25.48 0.30 -22.60
N LEU A 100 -25.12 1.41 -23.30
CA LEU A 100 -25.34 1.54 -24.74
C LEU A 100 -24.59 0.49 -25.57
N ILE A 101 -23.51 -0.08 -25.05
CA ILE A 101 -22.77 -1.19 -25.66
C ILE A 101 -23.70 -2.40 -25.93
N VAL A 102 -24.73 -2.60 -25.13
CA VAL A 102 -25.75 -3.66 -25.29
C VAL A 102 -26.35 -3.69 -26.71
N TYR A 103 -26.50 -2.53 -27.34
CA TYR A 103 -27.12 -2.42 -28.67
C TYR A 103 -26.24 -2.89 -29.84
N LEU A 104 -24.95 -3.14 -29.59
CA LEU A 104 -24.02 -3.68 -30.57
C LEU A 104 -24.11 -5.22 -30.69
N PHE A 105 -24.74 -5.88 -29.73
CA PHE A 105 -24.77 -7.35 -29.62
C PHE A 105 -26.18 -7.93 -29.77
N LYS A 106 -26.24 -9.18 -30.25
CA LYS A 106 -27.45 -10.00 -30.21
C LYS A 106 -27.76 -10.56 -28.82
N HIS A 107 -26.73 -10.82 -28.02
CA HIS A 107 -26.84 -11.29 -26.63
C HIS A 107 -27.05 -10.12 -25.63
N ARG A 108 -28.04 -9.29 -25.90
CA ARG A 108 -28.31 -8.06 -25.13
C ARG A 108 -28.46 -8.29 -23.62
N ALA A 109 -29.16 -9.37 -23.24
CA ALA A 109 -29.34 -9.70 -21.83
C ALA A 109 -28.02 -10.04 -21.13
N LEU A 110 -27.16 -10.83 -21.80
CA LEU A 110 -25.82 -11.16 -21.28
C LEU A 110 -24.98 -9.90 -21.08
N VAL A 111 -24.85 -9.06 -22.10
CA VAL A 111 -24.04 -7.84 -22.04
C VAL A 111 -24.55 -6.91 -20.95
N ARG A 112 -25.86 -6.77 -20.80
CA ARG A 112 -26.47 -5.98 -19.71
C ARG A 112 -26.09 -6.53 -18.34
N ILE A 113 -26.20 -7.86 -18.14
CA ILE A 113 -25.84 -8.52 -16.90
C ILE A 113 -24.36 -8.31 -16.59
N VAL A 114 -23.47 -8.50 -17.58
CA VAL A 114 -22.01 -8.31 -17.41
C VAL A 114 -21.68 -6.88 -16.98
N ILE A 115 -22.26 -5.88 -17.66
CA ILE A 115 -22.02 -4.46 -17.32
C ILE A 115 -22.59 -4.15 -15.92
N SER A 116 -23.78 -4.65 -15.59
CA SER A 116 -24.33 -4.45 -14.24
C SER A 116 -23.50 -5.11 -13.15
N ILE A 117 -22.99 -6.32 -13.38
CA ILE A 117 -22.10 -7.01 -12.43
C ILE A 117 -20.79 -6.25 -12.29
N PHE A 118 -20.22 -5.74 -13.39
CA PHE A 118 -18.99 -4.96 -13.35
C PHE A 118 -19.13 -3.74 -12.41
N TRP A 119 -20.14 -2.90 -12.61
CA TRP A 119 -20.36 -1.74 -11.76
C TRP A 119 -20.71 -2.10 -10.32
N MET A 120 -21.55 -3.14 -10.12
CA MET A 120 -21.88 -3.61 -8.78
C MET A 120 -20.66 -4.17 -8.05
N LEU A 121 -19.76 -4.88 -8.75
CA LEU A 121 -18.53 -5.39 -8.18
C LEU A 121 -17.63 -4.26 -7.70
N LEU A 122 -17.44 -3.23 -8.53
CA LEU A 122 -16.67 -2.05 -8.11
C LEU A 122 -17.29 -1.37 -6.89
N GLY A 123 -18.63 -1.21 -6.87
CA GLY A 123 -19.32 -0.63 -5.72
C GLY A 123 -19.19 -1.47 -4.45
N VAL A 124 -19.25 -2.81 -4.56
CA VAL A 124 -19.06 -3.73 -3.42
C VAL A 124 -17.61 -3.66 -2.92
N ILE A 125 -16.63 -3.67 -3.82
CA ILE A 125 -15.22 -3.49 -3.45
C ILE A 125 -15.04 -2.17 -2.69
N ASN A 126 -15.61 -1.06 -3.19
CA ASN A 126 -15.55 0.21 -2.50
C ASN A 126 -16.20 0.17 -1.10
N GLY A 127 -17.36 -0.47 -0.97
CA GLY A 127 -17.99 -0.64 0.34
C GLY A 127 -17.13 -1.47 1.30
N CYS A 128 -16.49 -2.56 0.82
CA CYS A 128 -15.55 -3.33 1.65
C CYS A 128 -14.32 -2.50 2.05
N VAL A 129 -13.78 -1.71 1.12
CA VAL A 129 -12.62 -0.84 1.38
C VAL A 129 -12.98 0.23 2.42
N LEU A 130 -14.14 0.87 2.29
CA LEU A 130 -14.62 1.89 3.24
C LEU A 130 -15.01 1.32 4.63
N ALA A 131 -15.21 0.01 4.74
CA ALA A 131 -15.34 -0.65 6.03
C ALA A 131 -14.00 -0.84 6.75
N SER A 132 -12.88 -0.74 6.02
CA SER A 132 -11.52 -1.00 6.52
C SER A 132 -10.66 0.26 6.58
N ARG A 133 -10.98 1.30 5.79
CA ARG A 133 -10.22 2.56 5.75
C ARG A 133 -11.12 3.72 5.34
N VAL A 134 -10.72 4.95 5.68
CA VAL A 134 -11.48 6.17 5.32
C VAL A 134 -11.42 6.48 3.83
N THR A 135 -10.29 6.20 3.16
CA THR A 135 -10.12 6.51 1.74
C THR A 135 -10.84 5.50 0.84
N PRO A 136 -11.68 5.97 -0.11
CA PRO A 136 -12.44 5.12 -1.00
C PRO A 136 -11.58 4.41 -2.03
N PHE A 137 -12.13 3.32 -2.59
CA PHE A 137 -11.49 2.56 -3.66
C PHE A 137 -11.39 3.40 -4.94
N ASN A 138 -10.18 3.50 -5.49
CA ASN A 138 -9.88 4.23 -6.71
C ASN A 138 -9.06 3.38 -7.71
N PHE A 139 -8.75 3.94 -8.88
CA PHE A 139 -8.00 3.21 -9.91
C PHE A 139 -6.54 2.94 -9.52
N ALA A 140 -5.94 3.79 -8.69
CA ALA A 140 -4.57 3.58 -8.22
C ALA A 140 -4.45 2.33 -7.34
N ASP A 141 -5.49 1.98 -6.57
CA ASP A 141 -5.52 0.75 -5.78
C ASP A 141 -5.35 -0.52 -6.65
N LEU A 142 -5.81 -0.49 -7.90
CA LEU A 142 -5.57 -1.61 -8.82
C LEU A 142 -4.09 -1.78 -9.18
N LYS A 143 -3.30 -0.71 -9.13
CA LYS A 143 -1.85 -0.75 -9.35
C LYS A 143 -1.11 -1.30 -8.12
N LEU A 144 -1.73 -1.20 -6.93
CA LEU A 144 -1.19 -1.69 -5.66
C LEU A 144 -1.54 -3.16 -5.37
N ILE A 145 -2.42 -3.81 -6.15
CA ILE A 145 -2.84 -5.20 -5.90
C ILE A 145 -1.65 -6.15 -5.78
N GLY A 146 -0.61 -5.97 -6.61
CA GLY A 146 0.61 -6.78 -6.55
C GLY A 146 1.34 -6.65 -5.20
N ASP A 147 1.41 -5.44 -4.68
CA ASP A 147 2.06 -5.15 -3.40
C ASP A 147 1.23 -5.72 -2.24
N LEU A 148 -0.09 -5.51 -2.26
CA LEU A 148 -1.01 -6.05 -1.25
C LEU A 148 -0.96 -7.59 -1.19
N LEU A 149 -0.89 -8.26 -2.34
CA LEU A 149 -0.77 -9.73 -2.40
C LEU A 149 0.60 -10.23 -1.92
N SER A 150 1.62 -9.38 -1.91
CA SER A 150 2.95 -9.72 -1.37
C SER A 150 3.04 -9.58 0.15
N MET A 151 2.09 -8.90 0.79
CA MET A 151 2.02 -8.72 2.24
C MET A 151 1.35 -9.93 2.88
N LYS A 152 2.14 -10.85 3.46
CA LYS A 152 1.61 -12.06 4.14
C LYS A 152 0.82 -11.75 5.43
N ASN A 153 1.08 -10.61 6.04
CA ASN A 153 0.49 -10.23 7.34
C ASN A 153 -0.92 -9.62 7.22
N SER A 154 -1.36 -9.22 6.03
CA SER A 154 -2.68 -8.63 5.83
C SER A 154 -3.72 -9.69 5.45
N LYS A 155 -4.17 -10.50 6.40
CA LYS A 155 -5.34 -11.38 6.20
C LYS A 155 -6.64 -10.57 6.31
N TYR A 156 -7.05 -9.94 5.22
CA TYR A 156 -8.35 -9.23 5.15
C TYR A 156 -9.57 -10.16 5.21
N LEU A 157 -9.39 -11.45 4.97
CA LEU A 157 -10.46 -12.44 4.95
C LEU A 157 -10.02 -13.69 5.72
N SER A 158 -10.93 -14.28 6.48
CA SER A 158 -10.71 -15.61 7.05
C SER A 158 -10.65 -16.67 5.94
N ALA A 159 -9.97 -17.80 6.17
CA ALA A 159 -9.87 -18.90 5.20
C ALA A 159 -11.26 -19.38 4.72
N GLY A 160 -12.27 -19.36 5.59
CA GLY A 160 -13.65 -19.68 5.22
C GLY A 160 -14.28 -18.67 4.26
N GLN A 161 -14.02 -17.38 4.47
CA GLN A 161 -14.47 -16.29 3.59
C GLN A 161 -13.78 -16.35 2.23
N GLU A 162 -12.48 -16.62 2.17
CA GLU A 162 -11.74 -16.81 0.91
C GLU A 162 -12.33 -17.95 0.08
N ILE A 163 -12.55 -19.12 0.70
CA ILE A 163 -13.16 -20.27 0.04
C ILE A 163 -14.57 -19.91 -0.48
N ALA A 164 -15.36 -19.18 0.32
CA ALA A 164 -16.71 -18.77 -0.09
C ALA A 164 -16.67 -17.81 -1.30
N VAL A 165 -15.74 -16.85 -1.32
CA VAL A 165 -15.52 -15.92 -2.45
C VAL A 165 -15.11 -16.70 -3.71
N VAL A 166 -14.16 -17.63 -3.62
CA VAL A 166 -13.73 -18.46 -4.75
C VAL A 166 -14.90 -19.30 -5.31
N ILE A 167 -15.70 -19.92 -4.44
CA ILE A 167 -16.89 -20.70 -4.86
C ILE A 167 -17.88 -19.78 -5.57
N LEU A 168 -18.14 -18.59 -5.03
CA LEU A 168 -19.05 -17.60 -5.63
C LEU A 168 -18.58 -17.16 -7.01
N LEU A 169 -17.28 -16.86 -7.16
CA LEU A 169 -16.67 -16.47 -8.45
C LEU A 169 -16.79 -17.62 -9.49
N ILE A 170 -16.53 -18.86 -9.10
CA ILE A 170 -16.68 -20.03 -9.97
C ILE A 170 -18.15 -20.21 -10.38
N ALA A 171 -19.10 -20.08 -9.44
CA ALA A 171 -20.52 -20.16 -9.72
C ALA A 171 -20.98 -19.06 -10.69
N LEU A 172 -20.54 -17.82 -10.47
CA LEU A 172 -20.82 -16.67 -11.34
C LEU A 172 -20.25 -16.88 -12.73
N ALA A 173 -18.99 -17.28 -12.85
CA ALA A 173 -18.34 -17.57 -14.14
C ALA A 173 -19.09 -18.69 -14.88
N THR A 174 -19.46 -19.76 -14.18
CA THR A 174 -20.23 -20.87 -14.75
C THR A 174 -21.60 -20.40 -15.24
N PHE A 175 -22.29 -19.57 -14.46
CA PHE A 175 -23.58 -18.99 -14.86
C PHE A 175 -23.42 -18.13 -16.12
N LEU A 176 -22.45 -17.22 -16.16
CA LEU A 176 -22.19 -16.35 -17.31
C LEU A 176 -21.85 -17.15 -18.58
N ILE A 177 -21.03 -18.19 -18.46
CA ILE A 177 -20.69 -19.10 -19.57
C ILE A 177 -21.95 -19.82 -20.08
N LEU A 178 -22.76 -20.40 -19.18
CA LEU A 178 -23.99 -21.07 -19.57
C LEU A 178 -24.98 -20.09 -20.21
N PHE A 179 -25.08 -18.88 -19.68
CA PHE A 179 -25.96 -17.83 -20.21
C PHE A 179 -25.46 -17.31 -21.56
N ALA A 180 -24.15 -17.24 -21.79
CA ALA A 180 -23.56 -16.89 -23.08
C ALA A 180 -23.94 -17.88 -24.17
N PHE A 181 -23.88 -19.19 -23.89
CA PHE A 181 -24.20 -20.22 -24.87
C PHE A 181 -25.69 -20.49 -25.04
N LYS A 182 -26.49 -20.36 -23.97
CA LYS A 182 -27.88 -20.81 -23.94
C LYS A 182 -28.90 -19.70 -23.64
N GLY A 183 -28.44 -18.49 -23.32
CA GLY A 183 -29.28 -17.35 -23.02
C GLY A 183 -30.06 -16.81 -24.24
N PRO A 184 -31.12 -16.04 -24.00
CA PRO A 184 -31.96 -15.50 -25.06
C PRO A 184 -31.20 -14.52 -25.95
N LYS A 185 -31.44 -14.59 -27.26
CA LYS A 185 -30.87 -13.67 -28.27
C LYS A 185 -31.92 -12.71 -28.76
N PHE A 186 -31.53 -11.47 -28.99
CA PHE A 186 -32.38 -10.49 -29.64
C PHE A 186 -32.70 -10.92 -31.07
N LYS A 187 -34.00 -11.08 -31.37
CA LYS A 187 -34.49 -11.57 -32.68
C LYS A 187 -34.50 -10.48 -33.77
N GLY A 188 -34.45 -9.19 -33.38
CA GLY A 188 -34.46 -8.09 -34.30
C GLY A 188 -33.12 -7.86 -35.01
N ARG A 189 -33.14 -7.00 -36.05
CA ARG A 189 -31.96 -6.58 -36.80
C ARG A 189 -31.09 -5.67 -35.91
N VAL A 190 -29.78 -5.95 -35.78
CA VAL A 190 -28.80 -5.05 -35.15
C VAL A 190 -28.32 -4.05 -36.20
N HIS A 191 -28.62 -2.78 -35.99
CA HIS A 191 -28.14 -1.69 -36.86
C HIS A 191 -26.80 -1.17 -36.34
N LEU A 192 -25.72 -1.94 -36.62
CA LEU A 192 -24.41 -1.74 -36.01
C LEU A 192 -23.90 -0.30 -36.13
N PHE A 193 -23.85 0.27 -37.35
CA PHE A 193 -23.32 1.61 -37.60
C PHE A 193 -24.12 2.70 -36.87
N ARG A 194 -25.46 2.61 -36.89
CA ARG A 194 -26.32 3.57 -36.18
C ARG A 194 -26.12 3.50 -34.68
N ASN A 195 -26.06 2.29 -34.14
CA ASN A 195 -25.90 2.08 -32.70
C ASN A 195 -24.49 2.46 -32.22
N LEU A 196 -23.46 2.18 -33.05
CA LEU A 196 -22.09 2.63 -32.82
C LEU A 196 -22.01 4.18 -32.88
N GLY A 197 -22.65 4.81 -33.86
CA GLY A 197 -22.69 6.26 -33.95
C GLY A 197 -23.33 6.91 -32.72
N LEU A 198 -24.43 6.33 -32.19
CA LEU A 198 -25.07 6.80 -30.97
C LEU A 198 -24.16 6.60 -29.73
N LEU A 199 -23.48 5.48 -29.64
CA LEU A 199 -22.52 5.20 -28.56
C LEU A 199 -21.37 6.23 -28.61
N VAL A 200 -20.76 6.41 -29.78
CA VAL A 200 -19.66 7.37 -29.98
C VAL A 200 -20.11 8.79 -29.65
N LEU A 201 -21.29 9.20 -30.12
CA LEU A 201 -21.85 10.51 -29.80
C LEU A 201 -22.05 10.72 -28.31
N CYS A 202 -22.60 9.71 -27.60
CA CYS A 202 -22.80 9.77 -26.17
C CYS A 202 -21.45 9.86 -25.43
N VAL A 203 -20.49 8.97 -25.73
CA VAL A 203 -19.17 8.98 -25.10
C VAL A 203 -18.41 10.28 -25.38
N ALA A 204 -18.44 10.77 -26.64
CA ALA A 204 -17.79 12.02 -27.01
C ALA A 204 -18.45 13.27 -26.37
N SER A 205 -19.71 13.18 -25.95
CA SER A 205 -20.37 14.29 -25.23
C SER A 205 -19.99 14.36 -23.74
N ILE A 206 -19.53 13.26 -23.14
CA ILE A 206 -19.19 13.19 -21.70
C ILE A 206 -18.17 14.27 -21.31
N PRO A 207 -16.99 14.44 -21.97
CA PRO A 207 -16.03 15.47 -21.58
C PRO A 207 -16.60 16.90 -21.59
N PHE A 208 -17.49 17.20 -22.55
CA PHE A 208 -18.15 18.53 -22.64
C PHE A 208 -19.17 18.72 -21.50
N ILE A 209 -19.94 17.67 -21.18
CA ILE A 209 -20.88 17.69 -20.05
C ILE A 209 -20.13 17.79 -18.73
N THR A 210 -19.01 17.05 -18.57
CA THR A 210 -18.15 17.13 -17.38
C THR A 210 -17.61 18.54 -17.17
N LYS A 211 -17.04 19.16 -18.21
CA LYS A 211 -16.53 20.54 -18.11
C LYS A 211 -17.63 21.53 -17.74
N ALA A 212 -18.82 21.40 -18.35
CA ALA A 212 -19.97 22.26 -18.03
C ALA A 212 -20.44 22.04 -16.58
N ALA A 213 -20.45 20.79 -16.09
CA ALA A 213 -20.83 20.45 -14.73
C ALA A 213 -19.81 20.98 -13.70
N ILE A 214 -18.52 20.92 -13.99
CA ILE A 214 -17.46 21.50 -13.15
C ILE A 214 -17.59 23.03 -13.12
N HIS A 215 -17.79 23.67 -14.29
CA HIS A 215 -17.97 25.12 -14.36
C HIS A 215 -19.23 25.63 -13.62
N SER A 216 -20.20 24.77 -13.40
CA SER A 216 -21.46 25.07 -12.69
C SER A 216 -21.48 24.53 -11.26
N ASP A 217 -20.35 24.17 -10.69
CA ASP A 217 -20.18 23.63 -9.32
C ASP A 217 -21.04 22.39 -9.01
N ILE A 218 -21.53 21.68 -10.07
CA ILE A 218 -22.24 20.40 -9.92
C ILE A 218 -21.26 19.25 -9.63
N LEU A 219 -20.06 19.36 -10.20
CA LEU A 219 -18.93 18.44 -10.00
C LEU A 219 -17.68 19.24 -9.67
N SER A 220 -16.70 18.60 -9.02
CA SER A 220 -15.35 19.15 -8.87
C SER A 220 -14.34 18.33 -9.67
N GLY A 221 -13.35 19.00 -10.24
CA GLY A 221 -12.18 18.36 -10.85
C GLY A 221 -11.06 18.07 -9.84
N TYR A 222 -11.15 18.64 -8.66
CA TYR A 222 -10.20 18.45 -7.56
C TYR A 222 -10.95 18.16 -6.25
N PHE A 223 -10.50 17.20 -5.50
CA PHE A 223 -11.02 16.87 -4.17
C PHE A 223 -9.93 17.18 -3.15
N GLY A 224 -10.09 18.27 -2.38
CA GLY A 224 -9.20 18.59 -1.26
C GLY A 224 -9.15 17.45 -0.25
N ASN A 225 -10.30 16.79 -0.06
CA ASN A 225 -10.48 15.57 0.71
C ASN A 225 -11.07 14.48 -0.20
N LEU A 226 -10.30 13.39 -0.44
CA LEU A 226 -10.73 12.33 -1.34
C LEU A 226 -12.01 11.62 -0.85
N ALA A 227 -12.09 11.32 0.46
CA ALA A 227 -13.26 10.66 1.05
C ALA A 227 -14.50 11.54 0.95
N GLN A 228 -14.37 12.83 1.26
CA GLN A 228 -15.47 13.79 1.14
C GLN A 228 -15.88 13.97 -0.33
N GLY A 229 -14.92 14.05 -1.26
CA GLY A 229 -15.22 14.14 -2.68
C GLY A 229 -16.06 12.96 -3.21
N TYR A 230 -15.78 11.73 -2.75
CA TYR A 230 -16.62 10.57 -3.08
C TYR A 230 -18.00 10.64 -2.43
N LYS A 231 -18.13 11.20 -1.21
CA LYS A 231 -19.44 11.45 -0.58
C LYS A 231 -20.24 12.50 -1.36
N ASP A 232 -19.62 13.60 -1.80
CA ASP A 232 -20.27 14.73 -2.45
C ASP A 232 -20.63 14.44 -3.91
N TYR A 233 -19.73 13.78 -4.66
CA TYR A 233 -19.86 13.61 -6.11
C TYR A 233 -20.24 12.18 -6.53
N GLY A 234 -20.26 11.22 -5.61
CA GLY A 234 -20.67 9.82 -5.82
C GLY A 234 -19.56 8.96 -6.40
N PHE A 235 -19.62 7.66 -6.06
CA PHE A 235 -18.60 6.67 -6.41
C PHE A 235 -18.34 6.56 -7.92
N VAL A 236 -19.40 6.50 -8.75
CA VAL A 236 -19.24 6.21 -10.19
C VAL A 236 -18.47 7.32 -10.90
N TYR A 237 -18.76 8.59 -10.57
CA TYR A 237 -18.01 9.73 -11.10
C TYR A 237 -16.57 9.70 -10.60
N SER A 238 -16.37 9.65 -9.30
CA SER A 238 -15.05 9.76 -8.68
C SER A 238 -14.12 8.63 -9.11
N PHE A 239 -14.62 7.38 -9.13
CA PHE A 239 -13.87 6.26 -9.68
C PHE A 239 -13.55 6.42 -11.18
N SER A 240 -14.53 6.90 -11.99
CA SER A 240 -14.29 7.11 -13.42
C SER A 240 -13.27 8.23 -13.68
N ALA A 241 -13.30 9.27 -12.86
CA ALA A 241 -12.31 10.35 -12.90
C ALA A 241 -10.91 9.82 -12.58
N SER A 242 -10.75 9.01 -11.53
CA SER A 242 -9.45 8.40 -11.19
C SER A 242 -8.85 7.48 -12.28
N VAL A 243 -9.70 6.95 -13.19
CA VAL A 243 -9.24 6.16 -14.36
C VAL A 243 -8.73 7.05 -15.49
N VAL A 244 -9.35 8.20 -15.70
CA VAL A 244 -9.10 9.07 -16.87
C VAL A 244 -8.10 10.16 -16.55
N ASP A 245 -8.15 10.68 -15.33
CA ASP A 245 -7.30 11.76 -14.85
C ASP A 245 -6.09 11.13 -14.11
N THR A 246 -5.00 10.97 -14.85
CA THR A 246 -3.73 10.43 -14.32
C THR A 246 -2.60 11.38 -14.66
N GLY A 247 -1.66 11.55 -13.72
CA GLY A 247 -0.57 12.52 -13.83
C GLY A 247 -1.07 13.95 -13.71
N MET A 248 -0.27 14.89 -14.19
CA MET A 248 -0.59 16.31 -14.20
C MET A 248 -0.96 16.77 -15.61
N SER A 249 -2.02 17.57 -15.70
CA SER A 249 -2.34 18.29 -16.94
C SER A 249 -1.42 19.49 -17.13
N LYS A 250 -1.01 19.78 -18.38
CA LYS A 250 -0.19 20.97 -18.66
C LYS A 250 -0.93 22.24 -18.24
N PRO A 251 -0.40 23.05 -17.29
CA PRO A 251 -0.99 24.33 -16.92
C PRO A 251 -1.05 25.30 -18.11
N ALA A 252 -2.11 26.12 -18.15
CA ALA A 252 -2.34 27.01 -19.29
C ALA A 252 -1.21 28.06 -19.51
N ASN A 253 -0.59 28.52 -18.42
CA ASN A 253 0.43 29.56 -18.43
C ASN A 253 1.87 28.98 -18.39
N TYR A 254 2.05 27.70 -18.69
CA TYR A 254 3.36 27.06 -18.66
C TYR A 254 4.21 27.52 -19.85
N THR A 255 5.14 28.41 -19.62
CA THR A 255 6.15 28.92 -20.57
C THR A 255 7.49 29.09 -19.86
N GLU A 256 8.60 29.14 -20.62
CA GLU A 256 9.96 29.41 -20.08
C GLU A 256 9.97 30.74 -19.32
N GLU A 257 9.47 31.83 -19.92
CA GLU A 257 9.40 33.15 -19.28
C GLU A 257 8.65 33.14 -17.93
N THR A 258 7.59 32.31 -17.81
CA THR A 258 6.85 32.21 -16.55
C THR A 258 7.67 31.48 -15.48
N ILE A 259 8.34 30.39 -15.85
CA ILE A 259 9.19 29.62 -14.92
C ILE A 259 10.39 30.46 -14.48
N ASP A 260 11.07 31.15 -15.42
CA ASP A 260 12.16 32.06 -15.11
C ASP A 260 11.69 33.16 -14.13
N THR A 261 10.53 33.76 -14.39
CA THR A 261 9.95 34.79 -13.49
C THR A 261 9.71 34.26 -12.08
N ILE A 262 9.22 33.03 -11.93
CA ILE A 262 9.02 32.39 -10.61
C ILE A 262 10.37 32.22 -9.92
N ASN A 263 11.35 31.65 -10.61
CA ASN A 263 12.69 31.41 -10.05
C ASN A 263 13.42 32.71 -9.68
N ASP A 264 13.29 33.74 -10.49
CA ASP A 264 13.87 35.08 -10.23
C ASP A 264 13.26 35.79 -9.01
N ASN A 265 12.01 35.44 -8.66
CA ASN A 265 11.32 36.01 -7.50
C ASN A 265 11.64 35.24 -6.20
N VAL A 266 12.31 34.09 -6.25
CA VAL A 266 12.75 33.36 -5.05
C VAL A 266 13.80 34.18 -4.32
N THR A 267 13.50 34.56 -3.07
CA THR A 267 14.37 35.46 -2.27
C THR A 267 15.48 34.75 -1.49
N THR A 268 15.39 33.41 -1.36
CA THR A 268 16.40 32.60 -0.68
C THR A 268 17.60 32.37 -1.61
N GLU A 269 18.78 32.79 -1.18
CA GLU A 269 20.01 32.55 -1.95
C GLU A 269 20.50 31.10 -1.73
N PRO A 270 21.04 30.42 -2.77
CA PRO A 270 21.60 29.08 -2.62
C PRO A 270 22.71 29.00 -1.58
N THR A 271 22.78 27.86 -0.87
CA THR A 271 23.82 27.59 0.12
C THR A 271 25.21 27.60 -0.53
N THR A 272 26.16 28.26 0.11
CA THR A 272 27.56 28.25 -0.32
C THR A 272 28.48 27.50 0.66
N ALA A 273 27.92 26.98 1.74
CA ALA A 273 28.67 26.27 2.78
C ALA A 273 28.98 24.83 2.37
N ASP A 274 30.10 24.30 2.85
CA ASP A 274 30.43 22.88 2.76
C ASP A 274 29.71 22.11 3.87
N SER A 275 29.19 20.92 3.57
CA SER A 275 28.47 20.08 4.52
C SER A 275 29.28 19.62 5.73
N SER A 276 30.64 19.70 5.66
CA SER A 276 31.53 19.23 6.73
C SER A 276 31.32 19.88 8.11
N ASP A 277 30.71 21.08 8.16
CA ASP A 277 30.33 21.77 9.41
C ASP A 277 28.83 21.69 9.74
N MET A 278 28.03 21.07 8.88
CA MET A 278 26.59 20.93 9.03
C MET A 278 26.20 19.68 9.86
N PRO A 279 25.04 19.65 10.51
CA PRO A 279 24.60 18.49 11.28
C PRO A 279 24.17 17.34 10.38
N ASN A 280 24.22 16.11 10.88
CA ASN A 280 23.43 15.02 10.33
C ASN A 280 21.95 15.37 10.41
N ILE A 281 21.20 15.10 9.35
CA ILE A 281 19.76 15.38 9.23
C ILE A 281 19.02 14.06 9.11
N ILE A 282 18.24 13.70 10.12
CA ILE A 282 17.45 12.47 10.16
C ILE A 282 15.97 12.85 10.11
N PHE A 283 15.29 12.47 9.03
CA PHE A 283 13.83 12.54 8.93
C PHE A 283 13.26 11.16 9.19
N MET A 284 12.35 11.08 10.16
CA MET A 284 11.73 9.83 10.57
C MET A 284 10.22 9.92 10.41
N GLN A 285 9.71 9.23 9.41
CA GLN A 285 8.28 9.08 9.18
C GLN A 285 7.76 7.94 10.04
N LEU A 286 6.92 8.30 11.02
CA LEU A 286 6.31 7.37 11.97
C LEU A 286 4.98 6.87 11.39
N GLU A 287 4.90 5.57 11.14
CA GLU A 287 3.71 4.91 10.59
C GLU A 287 2.49 5.13 11.49
N THR A 288 1.38 5.64 10.96
CA THR A 288 0.10 5.89 11.65
C THR A 288 0.21 6.62 13.00
N PHE A 289 1.25 7.43 13.21
CA PHE A 289 1.52 8.07 14.49
C PHE A 289 0.74 9.38 14.63
N ILE A 290 0.01 9.52 15.74
CA ILE A 290 -0.70 10.75 16.14
C ILE A 290 -0.48 11.01 17.62
N ASP A 291 -0.69 12.25 18.06
CA ASP A 291 -0.84 12.53 19.48
C ASP A 291 -2.18 11.97 19.98
N PRO A 292 -2.17 10.98 20.91
CA PRO A 292 -3.41 10.39 21.42
C PRO A 292 -4.35 11.39 22.08
N TYR A 293 -3.85 12.51 22.60
CA TYR A 293 -4.69 13.55 23.21
C TYR A 293 -5.50 14.36 22.20
N GLU A 294 -5.25 14.19 20.90
CA GLU A 294 -6.12 14.73 19.84
C GLU A 294 -7.44 13.95 19.69
N LEU A 295 -7.53 12.74 20.24
CA LEU A 295 -8.73 11.91 20.21
C LEU A 295 -9.65 12.28 21.40
N ASN A 296 -10.69 13.06 21.14
CA ASN A 296 -11.54 13.66 22.18
C ASN A 296 -12.50 12.68 22.88
N PHE A 297 -12.62 11.45 22.41
CA PHE A 297 -13.51 10.40 22.93
C PHE A 297 -12.77 9.33 23.74
N LEU A 298 -11.43 9.38 23.82
CA LEU A 298 -10.61 8.43 24.58
C LEU A 298 -10.06 9.08 25.86
N SER A 299 -9.75 8.25 26.85
CA SER A 299 -9.04 8.63 28.07
C SER A 299 -8.03 7.54 28.44
N TYR A 300 -6.92 7.92 29.02
CA TYR A 300 -5.76 7.06 29.26
C TYR A 300 -5.40 7.03 30.75
N SER A 301 -4.87 5.89 31.24
CA SER A 301 -4.39 5.74 32.63
C SER A 301 -3.18 6.62 32.93
N GLU A 302 -2.35 6.85 31.95
CA GLU A 302 -1.16 7.71 31.97
C GLU A 302 -0.86 8.21 30.55
N ASP A 303 0.15 9.07 30.40
CA ASP A 303 0.54 9.62 29.12
C ASP A 303 1.03 8.50 28.16
N PRO A 304 0.35 8.26 27.02
CA PRO A 304 0.76 7.20 26.11
C PRO A 304 2.09 7.46 25.39
N ILE A 305 2.49 8.73 25.19
CA ILE A 305 3.69 9.10 24.42
C ILE A 305 4.57 10.13 25.17
N PRO A 306 5.03 9.80 26.41
CA PRO A 306 5.71 10.76 27.27
C PRO A 306 7.05 11.27 26.72
N ASN A 307 7.78 10.48 25.94
CA ASN A 307 9.05 10.90 25.32
C ASN A 307 8.78 11.93 24.24
N PHE A 308 7.78 11.70 23.38
CA PHE A 308 7.39 12.60 22.32
C PHE A 308 6.89 13.94 22.88
N HIS A 309 6.03 13.93 23.89
CA HIS A 309 5.56 15.15 24.57
C HIS A 309 6.70 15.93 25.22
N LYS A 310 7.65 15.23 25.86
CA LYS A 310 8.84 15.89 26.41
C LYS A 310 9.70 16.57 25.33
N LEU A 311 9.77 15.98 24.14
CA LEU A 311 10.44 16.62 23.00
C LEU A 311 9.67 17.85 22.53
N MET A 312 8.33 17.78 22.43
CA MET A 312 7.49 18.93 22.05
C MET A 312 7.64 20.10 23.03
N GLU A 313 7.83 19.84 24.33
CA GLU A 313 8.09 20.89 25.30
C GLU A 313 9.40 21.65 25.04
N ASN A 314 10.44 20.95 24.59
CA ASN A 314 11.80 21.47 24.57
C ASN A 314 12.32 21.83 23.17
N TYR A 315 11.73 21.31 22.12
CA TYR A 315 12.18 21.47 20.73
C TYR A 315 11.04 21.92 19.82
N THR A 316 11.38 22.31 18.60
CA THR A 316 10.43 22.76 17.57
C THR A 316 9.39 21.66 17.30
N SER A 317 8.12 22.04 17.29
CA SER A 317 6.99 21.15 17.03
C SER A 317 5.82 21.90 16.40
N GLY A 318 4.80 21.18 15.96
CA GLY A 318 3.56 21.73 15.43
C GLY A 318 2.68 20.67 14.80
N TYR A 319 1.52 21.07 14.32
CA TYR A 319 0.70 20.21 13.49
C TYR A 319 1.33 20.05 12.10
N LEU A 320 1.20 18.85 11.57
CA LEU A 320 1.58 18.51 10.20
C LEU A 320 0.35 18.13 9.40
N THR A 321 -0.04 18.95 8.43
CA THR A 321 -1.12 18.59 7.51
C THR A 321 -0.58 17.65 6.43
N VAL A 322 -1.04 16.40 6.44
CA VAL A 322 -0.61 15.33 5.52
C VAL A 322 -1.60 15.14 4.37
N PRO A 323 -1.17 14.60 3.20
CA PRO A 323 -2.05 14.51 2.02
C PRO A 323 -3.06 13.36 2.06
N VAL A 324 -2.99 12.47 3.05
CA VAL A 324 -3.74 11.20 3.08
C VAL A 324 -4.27 10.87 4.47
N VAL A 325 -5.30 10.04 4.54
CA VAL A 325 -5.93 9.57 5.78
C VAL A 325 -6.09 8.05 5.74
N GLY A 326 -5.60 7.37 6.77
CA GLY A 326 -5.79 5.93 6.98
C GLY A 326 -5.03 5.00 6.05
N ALA A 327 -4.34 5.53 5.05
CA ALA A 327 -3.44 4.79 4.16
C ALA A 327 -2.76 5.77 3.19
N GLY A 328 -1.63 5.37 2.61
CA GLY A 328 -0.96 6.15 1.58
C GLY A 328 0.38 6.73 2.00
N THR A 329 1.07 6.06 2.91
CA THR A 329 2.41 6.38 3.43
C THR A 329 3.33 7.00 2.37
N ALA A 330 3.40 6.39 1.15
CA ALA A 330 4.23 6.88 0.05
C ALA A 330 3.82 8.26 -0.50
N ASN A 331 2.60 8.73 -0.26
CA ASN A 331 2.17 10.07 -0.68
C ASN A 331 2.70 11.14 0.29
N THR A 332 2.74 10.85 1.58
CA THR A 332 3.39 11.71 2.57
C THR A 332 4.91 11.72 2.39
N GLU A 333 5.54 10.54 2.12
CA GLU A 333 6.96 10.46 1.72
C GLU A 333 7.25 11.38 0.53
N PHE A 334 6.42 11.33 -0.52
CA PHE A 334 6.60 12.14 -1.72
C PHE A 334 6.57 13.63 -1.40
N GLU A 335 5.56 14.10 -0.65
CA GLU A 335 5.45 15.52 -0.31
C GLU A 335 6.63 16.01 0.53
N VAL A 336 7.02 15.26 1.56
CA VAL A 336 8.14 15.62 2.44
C VAL A 336 9.47 15.63 1.69
N LEU A 337 9.73 14.59 0.86
CA LEU A 337 11.02 14.43 0.17
C LEU A 337 11.20 15.37 -1.02
N THR A 338 10.12 15.92 -1.60
CA THR A 338 10.21 16.68 -2.84
C THR A 338 9.70 18.12 -2.76
N GLY A 339 8.92 18.46 -1.72
CA GLY A 339 8.18 19.71 -1.66
C GLY A 339 7.04 19.81 -2.68
N MET A 340 6.80 18.77 -3.47
CA MET A 340 5.74 18.71 -4.47
C MET A 340 4.43 18.25 -3.84
N GLY A 341 3.28 18.63 -4.43
CA GLY A 341 1.96 18.32 -3.88
C GLY A 341 1.25 17.20 -4.61
N ILE A 342 0.70 16.25 -3.85
CA ILE A 342 -0.20 15.22 -4.36
C ILE A 342 -1.46 15.84 -5.00
N ARG A 343 -1.88 17.00 -4.54
CA ARG A 343 -3.07 17.71 -5.00
C ARG A 343 -3.11 18.00 -6.51
N PHE A 344 -1.97 18.03 -7.18
CA PHE A 344 -1.86 18.31 -8.61
C PHE A 344 -1.92 17.08 -9.50
N PHE A 345 -1.92 15.89 -8.91
CA PHE A 345 -2.09 14.63 -9.63
C PHE A 345 -3.56 14.22 -9.76
N GLY A 346 -3.79 13.20 -10.57
CA GLY A 346 -5.11 12.58 -10.67
C GLY A 346 -5.61 12.03 -9.32
N LEU A 347 -6.93 11.90 -9.20
CA LEU A 347 -7.59 11.52 -7.95
C LEU A 347 -7.06 10.21 -7.38
N GLY A 348 -6.50 10.28 -6.16
CA GLY A 348 -5.95 9.13 -5.44
C GLY A 348 -4.70 8.52 -6.09
N GLU A 349 -3.96 9.28 -6.88
CA GLU A 349 -2.75 8.82 -7.54
C GLU A 349 -1.59 8.66 -6.55
N TYR A 350 -0.73 7.69 -6.83
CA TYR A 350 0.55 7.46 -6.15
C TYR A 350 1.68 7.78 -7.13
N PRO A 351 2.41 8.90 -6.99
CA PRO A 351 3.55 9.22 -7.85
C PRO A 351 4.59 8.11 -7.93
N TYR A 352 4.82 7.38 -6.85
CA TYR A 352 5.70 6.21 -6.78
C TYR A 352 5.29 5.09 -7.76
N LYS A 353 4.00 4.95 -8.06
CA LYS A 353 3.46 3.92 -8.98
C LYS A 353 3.21 4.45 -10.40
N THR A 354 3.38 5.74 -10.61
CA THR A 354 3.11 6.41 -11.89
C THR A 354 4.36 7.10 -12.42
N VAL A 355 4.53 8.40 -12.19
CA VAL A 355 5.59 9.20 -12.79
C VAL A 355 6.99 8.76 -12.34
N LEU A 356 7.19 8.54 -11.04
CA LEU A 356 8.50 8.15 -10.48
C LEU A 356 8.92 6.71 -10.80
N LYS A 357 8.06 5.94 -11.41
CA LYS A 357 8.45 4.63 -11.94
C LYS A 357 9.47 4.74 -13.08
N ASN A 358 9.42 5.83 -13.84
CA ASN A 358 10.21 6.00 -15.06
C ASN A 358 10.90 7.37 -15.18
N THR A 359 10.61 8.32 -14.29
CA THR A 359 11.12 9.69 -14.34
C THR A 359 11.88 10.01 -13.06
N THR A 360 13.02 10.65 -13.19
CA THR A 360 13.76 11.20 -12.05
C THR A 360 13.06 12.45 -11.51
N CYS A 361 13.29 12.75 -10.26
CA CYS A 361 12.66 13.85 -9.55
C CYS A 361 13.68 14.50 -8.62
N GLU A 362 13.80 15.84 -8.65
CA GLU A 362 14.50 16.60 -7.62
C GLU A 362 13.92 16.28 -6.24
N SER A 363 14.78 16.02 -5.28
CA SER A 363 14.40 15.66 -3.92
C SER A 363 15.41 16.15 -2.89
N ALA A 364 15.07 16.01 -1.59
CA ALA A 364 15.99 16.31 -0.51
C ALA A 364 17.32 15.53 -0.60
N ALA A 365 17.28 14.27 -1.11
CA ALA A 365 18.49 13.49 -1.30
C ALA A 365 19.39 14.10 -2.39
N ASP A 366 18.84 14.48 -3.54
CA ASP A 366 19.60 15.17 -4.58
C ASP A 366 20.17 16.50 -4.08
N ASP A 367 19.33 17.31 -3.42
CA ASP A 367 19.69 18.66 -3.02
C ASP A 367 20.77 18.68 -1.93
N LEU A 368 20.62 17.84 -0.91
CA LEU A 368 21.62 17.70 0.15
C LEU A 368 22.87 16.99 -0.35
N GLY A 369 22.74 15.99 -1.24
CA GLY A 369 23.85 15.34 -1.91
C GLY A 369 24.71 16.32 -2.72
N ASN A 370 24.11 17.30 -3.38
CA ASN A 370 24.83 18.35 -4.14
C ASN A 370 25.73 19.23 -3.28
N ILE A 371 25.43 19.37 -1.98
CA ILE A 371 26.28 20.13 -1.02
C ILE A 371 27.14 19.19 -0.15
N GLY A 372 27.22 17.89 -0.49
CA GLY A 372 28.16 16.94 0.06
C GLY A 372 27.67 16.04 1.18
N TYR A 373 26.35 15.95 1.43
CA TYR A 373 25.79 14.93 2.31
C TYR A 373 25.88 13.54 1.66
N ALA A 374 26.12 12.52 2.46
CA ALA A 374 25.78 11.15 2.09
C ALA A 374 24.28 10.92 2.31
N THR A 375 23.60 10.21 1.39
CA THR A 375 22.13 10.16 1.39
C THR A 375 21.61 8.74 1.51
N HIS A 376 20.85 8.49 2.56
CA HIS A 376 20.46 7.15 3.00
C HIS A 376 18.96 7.05 3.24
N ALA A 377 18.37 5.90 2.91
CA ALA A 377 17.01 5.55 3.30
C ALA A 377 16.97 4.26 4.11
N LEU A 378 16.14 4.20 5.15
CA LEU A 378 15.88 3.01 5.98
C LEU A 378 14.38 2.70 6.02
N HIS A 379 14.03 1.41 5.98
CA HIS A 379 12.67 0.95 6.21
C HIS A 379 12.64 -0.50 6.70
N ASN A 380 12.11 -0.75 7.87
CA ASN A 380 11.98 -2.10 8.43
C ASN A 380 10.83 -2.93 7.81
N ASN A 381 10.46 -2.60 6.57
CA ASN A 381 9.55 -3.38 5.74
C ASN A 381 10.15 -3.62 4.34
N GLY A 382 9.43 -4.39 3.49
CA GLY A 382 9.94 -4.89 2.21
C GLY A 382 10.37 -3.82 1.22
N GLY A 383 11.57 -3.95 0.67
CA GLY A 383 12.17 -2.99 -0.27
C GLY A 383 11.43 -2.85 -1.60
N ASN A 384 10.64 -3.86 -1.98
CA ASN A 384 9.80 -3.82 -3.17
C ASN A 384 8.47 -3.09 -2.96
N PHE A 385 8.05 -2.87 -1.71
CA PHE A 385 6.76 -2.25 -1.41
C PHE A 385 6.75 -0.80 -1.93
N TYR A 386 5.68 -0.38 -2.57
CA TYR A 386 5.57 0.85 -3.36
C TYR A 386 6.62 1.00 -4.49
N GLY A 387 7.55 0.06 -4.65
CA GLY A 387 8.66 0.14 -5.59
C GLY A 387 9.80 1.05 -5.09
N ARG A 388 9.93 1.20 -3.76
CA ARG A 388 10.86 2.15 -3.12
C ARG A 388 12.30 2.02 -3.61
N ALA A 389 12.84 0.81 -3.76
CA ALA A 389 14.21 0.65 -4.28
C ALA A 389 14.43 1.37 -5.63
N LYS A 390 13.43 1.31 -6.54
CA LYS A 390 13.50 2.04 -7.80
C LYS A 390 13.27 3.53 -7.63
N VAL A 391 12.28 3.90 -6.81
CA VAL A 391 11.89 5.30 -6.60
C VAL A 391 13.00 6.09 -5.90
N PHE A 392 13.63 5.52 -4.88
CA PHE A 392 14.74 6.18 -4.17
C PHE A 392 15.96 6.38 -5.07
N SER A 393 16.23 5.44 -5.99
CA SER A 393 17.21 5.68 -7.06
C SER A 393 16.82 6.86 -7.96
N GLN A 394 15.53 7.02 -8.29
CA GLN A 394 15.04 8.17 -9.09
C GLN A 394 15.03 9.49 -8.33
N MET A 395 15.08 9.44 -6.99
CA MET A 395 15.16 10.58 -6.07
C MET A 395 16.60 10.88 -5.59
N GLY A 396 17.62 10.21 -6.14
CA GLY A 396 19.01 10.54 -5.87
C GLY A 396 19.62 9.94 -4.60
N PHE A 397 18.94 9.05 -3.85
CA PHE A 397 19.54 8.39 -2.69
C PHE A 397 20.73 7.51 -3.07
N ASP A 398 21.78 7.51 -2.25
CA ASP A 398 22.96 6.66 -2.42
C ASP A 398 22.68 5.22 -1.95
N THR A 399 22.01 5.06 -0.80
CA THR A 399 21.73 3.74 -0.24
C THR A 399 20.27 3.60 0.22
N PHE A 400 19.80 2.35 0.20
CA PHE A 400 18.52 1.97 0.81
C PHE A 400 18.65 0.65 1.56
N THR A 401 18.44 0.67 2.89
CA THR A 401 18.40 -0.53 3.73
C THR A 401 16.94 -0.88 4.04
N SER A 402 16.45 -1.98 3.47
CA SER A 402 15.12 -2.53 3.72
C SER A 402 15.19 -3.74 4.65
N LYS A 403 14.04 -4.25 5.10
CA LYS A 403 13.96 -5.38 6.04
C LYS A 403 14.82 -6.58 5.61
N GLU A 404 14.96 -6.83 4.34
CA GLU A 404 15.72 -7.94 3.79
C GLU A 404 17.22 -7.86 4.09
N LEU A 405 17.68 -6.67 4.46
CA LEU A 405 19.08 -6.37 4.81
C LEU A 405 19.26 -6.14 6.31
N MET A 406 18.20 -6.32 7.10
CA MET A 406 18.22 -6.16 8.56
C MET A 406 18.08 -7.50 9.27
N ASN A 407 18.78 -7.67 10.39
CA ASN A 407 18.64 -8.87 11.21
C ASN A 407 17.46 -8.75 12.19
N ILE A 408 16.24 -8.69 11.66
CA ILE A 408 15.01 -8.53 12.44
C ILE A 408 14.69 -9.83 13.18
N THR A 409 14.62 -9.76 14.51
CA THR A 409 14.29 -10.88 15.39
C THR A 409 13.08 -10.61 16.29
N GLU A 410 12.62 -9.35 16.34
CA GLU A 410 11.52 -8.93 17.20
C GLU A 410 10.35 -8.41 16.36
N TYR A 411 9.17 -8.89 16.72
CA TYR A 411 7.91 -8.56 16.06
C TYR A 411 6.84 -8.25 17.10
N ASN A 412 5.88 -7.38 16.78
CA ASN A 412 4.72 -7.20 17.64
C ASN A 412 3.87 -8.50 17.67
N GLU A 413 3.15 -8.71 18.77
CA GLU A 413 2.59 -10.03 19.10
C GLU A 413 1.53 -10.52 18.11
N ILE A 414 0.74 -9.63 17.51
CA ILE A 414 -0.45 -10.00 16.75
C ILE A 414 -0.30 -9.75 15.25
N ALA A 415 0.07 -8.52 14.89
CA ALA A 415 0.15 -8.12 13.48
C ALA A 415 1.43 -8.63 12.80
N SER A 416 2.38 -9.14 13.58
CA SER A 416 3.69 -9.63 13.11
C SER A 416 4.46 -8.57 12.31
N TRP A 417 4.30 -7.30 12.66
CA TRP A 417 5.16 -6.24 12.17
C TRP A 417 6.48 -6.24 12.94
N PRO A 418 7.62 -6.00 12.28
CA PRO A 418 8.89 -5.77 12.97
C PRO A 418 8.75 -4.65 13.98
N THR A 419 9.34 -4.80 15.17
CA THR A 419 9.45 -3.68 16.10
C THR A 419 10.40 -2.62 15.54
N ASP A 420 10.13 -1.35 15.85
CA ASP A 420 10.94 -0.25 15.32
C ASP A 420 12.31 -0.15 16.02
N ASN A 421 12.53 -0.87 17.13
CA ASN A 421 13.81 -0.90 17.83
C ASN A 421 15.01 -1.30 16.94
N ILE A 422 14.80 -2.14 15.90
CA ILE A 422 15.85 -2.50 14.95
C ILE A 422 16.43 -1.27 14.24
N LEU A 423 15.64 -0.22 14.05
CA LEU A 423 16.05 1.01 13.38
C LEU A 423 17.07 1.82 14.18
N ILE A 424 17.24 1.58 15.50
CA ILE A 424 18.29 2.22 16.31
C ILE A 424 19.67 1.75 15.84
N ASP A 425 19.83 0.42 15.74
CA ASP A 425 21.09 -0.17 15.29
C ASP A 425 21.36 0.16 13.83
N GLU A 426 20.33 0.10 12.98
CA GLU A 426 20.47 0.41 11.55
C GLU A 426 20.77 1.89 11.29
N THR A 427 20.22 2.81 12.08
CA THR A 427 20.59 4.23 12.07
C THR A 427 22.07 4.39 12.44
N THR A 428 22.53 3.75 13.51
CA THR A 428 23.93 3.81 13.93
C THR A 428 24.87 3.27 12.86
N LYS A 429 24.58 2.09 12.29
CA LYS A 429 25.37 1.49 11.20
C LYS A 429 25.43 2.40 9.97
N THR A 430 24.32 3.08 9.66
CA THR A 430 24.25 3.99 8.53
C THR A 430 25.15 5.19 8.74
N LEU A 431 25.04 5.88 9.87
CA LEU A 431 25.92 7.02 10.22
C LEU A 431 27.40 6.62 10.31
N ASP A 432 27.70 5.40 10.77
CA ASP A 432 29.08 4.89 10.85
C ASP A 432 29.65 4.50 9.48
N SER A 433 28.83 4.33 8.46
CA SER A 433 29.28 3.95 7.11
C SER A 433 29.93 5.12 6.33
N THR A 434 29.67 6.36 6.74
CA THR A 434 30.15 7.59 6.09
C THR A 434 30.79 8.57 7.08
N PRO A 435 31.82 8.15 7.84
CA PRO A 435 32.34 8.90 9.00
C PRO A 435 33.00 10.25 8.67
N ASP A 436 33.30 10.51 7.40
CA ASP A 436 33.97 11.74 6.92
C ASP A 436 32.97 12.75 6.29
N GLN A 437 31.65 12.45 6.33
CA GLN A 437 30.60 13.29 5.73
C GLN A 437 29.47 13.48 6.73
N SER A 438 28.67 14.52 6.56
CA SER A 438 27.35 14.62 7.21
C SER A 438 26.34 13.79 6.43
N ASP A 439 25.38 13.18 7.13
CA ASP A 439 24.40 12.28 6.57
C ASP A 439 23.02 12.92 6.49
N PHE A 440 22.33 12.71 5.37
CA PHE A 440 20.89 12.80 5.27
C PHE A 440 20.29 11.41 5.32
N LEU A 441 19.55 11.12 6.36
CA LEU A 441 18.92 9.83 6.57
C LEU A 441 17.39 9.97 6.61
N TYR A 442 16.71 9.28 5.70
CA TYR A 442 15.26 9.18 5.67
C TYR A 442 14.79 7.81 6.16
N THR A 443 14.15 7.77 7.31
CA THR A 443 13.70 6.52 7.95
C THR A 443 12.18 6.43 7.95
N ILE A 444 11.64 5.25 7.65
CA ILE A 444 10.21 4.93 7.67
C ILE A 444 10.00 3.76 8.63
N THR A 445 9.14 3.95 9.63
CA THR A 445 8.78 2.90 10.62
C THR A 445 7.62 2.03 10.12
N VAL A 446 7.25 0.98 10.87
CA VAL A 446 6.13 0.10 10.49
C VAL A 446 5.35 -0.47 11.67
N GLN A 447 5.86 -0.41 12.90
CA GLN A 447 5.32 -1.19 14.03
C GLN A 447 3.85 -0.90 14.32
N SER A 448 3.43 0.35 14.30
CA SER A 448 2.05 0.79 14.59
C SER A 448 1.06 0.60 13.42
N HIS A 449 1.50 0.00 12.31
CA HIS A 449 0.63 -0.30 11.17
C HIS A 449 -0.48 -1.30 11.54
N GLY A 450 -1.72 -1.09 11.03
CA GLY A 450 -2.82 -2.05 11.16
C GLY A 450 -2.48 -3.44 10.58
N SER A 451 -3.22 -4.50 10.90
CA SER A 451 -4.60 -4.51 11.39
C SER A 451 -4.66 -4.42 12.92
N TYR A 452 -5.72 -3.82 13.42
CA TYR A 452 -5.97 -3.66 14.85
C TYR A 452 -7.01 -4.69 15.29
N PRO A 453 -6.68 -5.62 16.24
CA PRO A 453 -7.57 -6.68 16.68
C PRO A 453 -8.84 -6.13 17.34
N ASP A 454 -10.00 -6.67 16.96
CA ASP A 454 -11.31 -6.34 17.52
C ASP A 454 -11.68 -7.19 18.74
N TYR A 455 -10.68 -7.84 19.33
CA TYR A 455 -10.78 -8.71 20.51
C TYR A 455 -9.65 -8.40 21.49
N LYS A 456 -9.83 -8.79 22.75
CA LYS A 456 -8.85 -8.55 23.82
C LYS A 456 -7.51 -9.24 23.52
N VAL A 457 -6.45 -8.44 23.42
CA VAL A 457 -5.05 -8.89 23.23
C VAL A 457 -4.31 -8.91 24.58
N PHE A 458 -4.35 -7.82 25.31
CA PHE A 458 -3.59 -7.67 26.55
C PHE A 458 -4.42 -8.05 27.77
N ASP A 459 -3.86 -8.89 28.66
CA ASP A 459 -4.46 -9.15 29.97
C ASP A 459 -4.29 -7.97 30.92
N ASN A 460 -3.15 -7.29 30.84
CA ASN A 460 -2.81 -6.10 31.62
C ASN A 460 -2.09 -5.11 30.68
N PRO A 461 -2.82 -4.31 29.90
CA PRO A 461 -2.21 -3.31 29.03
C PRO A 461 -1.40 -2.32 29.86
N GLU A 462 -0.27 -1.86 29.34
CA GLU A 462 0.56 -0.86 29.98
C GLU A 462 -0.18 0.47 30.07
N ILE A 463 -0.78 0.89 28.96
CA ILE A 463 -1.72 2.01 28.91
C ILE A 463 -3.14 1.46 28.91
N GLN A 464 -3.89 1.72 29.98
CA GLN A 464 -5.32 1.41 30.03
C GLN A 464 -6.09 2.50 29.28
N VAL A 465 -6.88 2.07 28.29
CA VAL A 465 -7.69 2.96 27.46
C VAL A 465 -9.15 2.88 27.90
N THR A 466 -9.84 4.01 27.97
CA THR A 466 -11.28 4.08 28.22
C THR A 466 -11.91 4.86 27.08
N GLY A 467 -12.96 4.30 26.44
CA GLY A 467 -13.67 4.86 25.30
C GLY A 467 -13.91 3.80 24.22
N GLY A 468 -14.44 4.23 23.08
CA GLY A 468 -14.98 3.36 22.03
C GLY A 468 -16.47 3.05 22.26
N ASP A 469 -17.25 3.06 21.18
CA ASP A 469 -18.72 2.86 21.23
C ASP A 469 -19.11 1.39 21.41
N THR A 470 -18.21 0.49 21.07
CA THR A 470 -18.39 -0.98 21.16
C THR A 470 -17.18 -1.62 21.84
N GLU A 471 -17.35 -2.85 22.34
CA GLU A 471 -16.26 -3.64 22.91
C GLU A 471 -15.16 -3.93 21.88
N ALA A 472 -15.54 -4.16 20.62
CA ALA A 472 -14.61 -4.36 19.52
C ALA A 472 -13.74 -3.12 19.24
N GLU A 473 -14.35 -1.94 19.15
CA GLU A 473 -13.63 -0.67 18.99
C GLU A 473 -12.73 -0.36 20.18
N HIS A 474 -13.22 -0.63 21.39
CA HIS A 474 -12.40 -0.46 22.60
C HIS A 474 -11.10 -1.28 22.50
N TYR A 475 -11.15 -2.55 22.11
CA TYR A 475 -9.95 -3.39 21.98
C TYR A 475 -9.04 -2.93 20.83
N GLN A 476 -9.60 -2.44 19.73
CA GLN A 476 -8.82 -1.89 18.63
C GLN A 476 -8.03 -0.65 19.07
N TRP A 477 -8.69 0.26 19.83
CA TRP A 477 -8.03 1.46 20.38
C TRP A 477 -7.02 1.11 21.47
N GLU A 478 -7.34 0.16 22.37
CA GLU A 478 -6.40 -0.28 23.41
C GLU A 478 -5.12 -0.86 22.78
N TYR A 479 -5.28 -1.69 21.73
CA TYR A 479 -4.14 -2.26 21.01
C TYR A 479 -3.32 -1.15 20.33
N TYR A 480 -3.94 -0.28 19.57
CA TYR A 480 -3.26 0.80 18.84
C TYR A 480 -2.50 1.75 19.78
N ILE A 481 -3.12 2.17 20.87
CA ILE A 481 -2.50 3.10 21.86
C ILE A 481 -1.29 2.43 22.54
N ASN A 482 -1.34 1.13 22.83
CA ASN A 482 -0.19 0.42 23.40
C ASN A 482 0.93 0.24 22.36
N GLU A 483 0.61 0.04 21.08
CA GLU A 483 1.63 0.07 20.00
C GLU A 483 2.28 1.47 19.87
N LEU A 484 1.50 2.56 19.96
CA LEU A 484 2.08 3.92 19.99
C LEU A 484 3.01 4.12 21.19
N HIS A 485 2.66 3.55 22.35
CA HIS A 485 3.49 3.60 23.54
C HIS A 485 4.84 2.88 23.32
N GLU A 486 4.84 1.74 22.64
CA GLU A 486 6.09 1.04 22.24
C GLU A 486 6.92 1.88 21.25
N VAL A 487 6.26 2.54 20.28
CA VAL A 487 6.94 3.48 19.36
C VAL A 487 7.54 4.66 20.12
N ASP A 488 6.85 5.19 21.15
CA ASP A 488 7.38 6.26 22.00
C ASP A 488 8.62 5.82 22.80
N LYS A 489 8.65 4.57 23.28
CA LYS A 489 9.84 3.98 23.92
C LYS A 489 11.01 3.89 22.94
N PHE A 490 10.72 3.45 21.69
CA PHE A 490 11.71 3.46 20.62
C PHE A 490 12.28 4.87 20.39
N ILE A 491 11.43 5.89 20.29
CA ILE A 491 11.85 7.29 20.16
C ILE A 491 12.80 7.69 21.30
N GLY A 492 12.43 7.40 22.56
CA GLY A 492 13.26 7.68 23.72
C GLY A 492 14.65 7.01 23.63
N ASN A 493 14.68 5.74 23.27
CA ASN A 493 15.92 4.95 23.12
C ASN A 493 16.80 5.46 21.95
N LEU A 494 16.20 5.84 20.84
CA LEU A 494 16.92 6.42 19.69
C LEU A 494 17.60 7.73 20.09
N ILE A 495 16.84 8.67 20.71
CA ILE A 495 17.36 9.95 21.15
C ILE A 495 18.48 9.77 22.19
N ASP A 496 18.31 8.83 23.14
CA ASP A 496 19.36 8.49 24.12
C ASP A 496 20.63 7.95 23.44
N THR A 497 20.49 7.16 22.38
CA THR A 497 21.60 6.62 21.59
C THR A 497 22.31 7.74 20.82
N LEU A 498 21.58 8.58 20.10
CA LEU A 498 22.13 9.67 19.31
C LEU A 498 22.76 10.76 20.19
N SER A 499 22.21 11.02 21.39
CA SER A 499 22.78 11.97 22.35
C SER A 499 24.19 11.62 22.85
N LYS A 500 24.56 10.33 22.75
CA LYS A 500 25.90 9.83 23.14
C LYS A 500 26.93 9.94 22.01
N ARG A 501 26.48 10.21 20.77
CA ARG A 501 27.37 10.42 19.62
C ARG A 501 27.97 11.83 19.69
N ASN A 502 29.21 11.97 19.26
CA ASN A 502 29.92 13.24 19.25
C ASN A 502 29.77 13.99 17.91
N GLU A 503 28.61 13.84 17.27
CA GLU A 503 28.25 14.44 15.99
C GLU A 503 27.05 15.34 16.17
N LYS A 504 27.07 16.51 15.50
CA LYS A 504 25.89 17.37 15.45
C LYS A 504 24.79 16.63 14.71
N THR A 505 23.64 16.49 15.29
CA THR A 505 22.51 15.75 14.69
C THR A 505 21.19 16.46 14.99
N ILE A 506 20.34 16.57 13.99
CA ILE A 506 18.93 16.90 14.11
C ILE A 506 18.09 15.70 13.69
N VAL A 507 17.08 15.38 14.47
CA VAL A 507 16.05 14.37 14.15
C VAL A 507 14.71 15.07 14.03
N VAL A 508 13.99 14.83 12.94
CA VAL A 508 12.64 15.33 12.67
C VAL A 508 11.72 14.12 12.60
N MET A 509 10.80 13.99 13.53
CA MET A 509 9.85 12.86 13.64
C MET A 509 8.45 13.36 13.38
N TYR A 510 7.68 12.62 12.58
CA TYR A 510 6.32 13.03 12.23
C TYR A 510 5.44 11.84 11.85
N GLY A 511 4.14 11.93 12.14
CA GLY A 511 3.16 10.94 11.70
C GLY A 511 2.79 11.11 10.23
N ASP A 512 2.65 10.01 9.50
CA ASP A 512 2.36 10.03 8.06
C ASP A 512 0.87 10.11 7.73
N HIS A 513 0.01 9.56 8.56
CA HIS A 513 -1.45 9.62 8.49
C HIS A 513 -2.10 9.04 9.75
N LEU A 514 -3.40 9.23 9.91
CA LEU A 514 -4.21 8.64 10.97
C LEU A 514 -4.39 7.12 10.78
N PRO A 515 -4.67 6.37 11.88
CA PRO A 515 -4.95 4.93 11.79
C PRO A 515 -6.29 4.65 11.08
N THR A 516 -6.44 3.41 10.56
CA THR A 516 -7.65 2.94 9.89
C THR A 516 -8.73 2.48 10.88
N LEU A 517 -9.09 3.34 11.83
CA LEU A 517 -10.05 3.05 12.92
C LEU A 517 -11.36 3.82 12.81
N GLY A 518 -11.72 4.27 11.60
CA GLY A 518 -13.03 4.84 11.32
C GLY A 518 -13.27 6.25 11.85
N LEU A 519 -12.21 7.02 12.16
CA LEU A 519 -12.28 8.38 12.67
C LEU A 519 -13.10 9.31 11.77
N GLU A 520 -13.88 10.17 12.40
CA GLU A 520 -14.57 11.30 11.81
C GLU A 520 -13.95 12.62 12.29
N GLU A 521 -14.19 13.73 11.58
CA GLU A 521 -13.66 15.05 11.96
C GLU A 521 -14.09 15.46 13.39
N SER A 522 -15.29 15.03 13.83
CA SER A 522 -15.81 15.27 15.17
C SER A 522 -15.05 14.57 16.29
N ASP A 523 -14.26 13.54 15.98
CA ASP A 523 -13.50 12.74 16.94
C ASP A 523 -12.15 13.37 17.26
N MET A 524 -11.72 14.33 16.44
CA MET A 524 -10.46 15.05 16.57
C MET A 524 -10.64 16.40 17.27
N ASN A 525 -9.73 16.76 18.16
CA ASN A 525 -9.69 18.10 18.76
C ASN A 525 -9.40 19.19 17.71
N THR A 526 -8.58 18.90 16.69
CA THR A 526 -8.35 19.80 15.57
C THR A 526 -9.55 19.94 14.64
N GLY A 527 -10.48 18.97 14.65
CA GLY A 527 -11.58 18.91 13.68
C GLY A 527 -11.11 18.60 12.25
N ASN A 528 -9.89 18.09 12.05
CA ASN A 528 -9.29 17.82 10.76
C ASN A 528 -8.61 16.44 10.75
N LEU A 529 -9.03 15.54 9.86
CA LEU A 529 -8.47 14.20 9.72
C LEU A 529 -7.11 14.17 9.03
N TYR A 530 -6.65 15.29 8.50
CA TYR A 530 -5.37 15.40 7.81
C TYR A 530 -4.25 15.94 8.71
N ASP A 531 -4.55 16.30 9.96
CA ASP A 531 -3.54 16.79 10.89
C ASP A 531 -2.94 15.64 11.71
N THR A 532 -1.63 15.48 11.57
CA THR A 532 -0.77 14.72 12.46
C THR A 532 0.10 15.71 13.25
N THR A 533 1.14 15.20 13.92
CA THR A 533 2.04 16.03 14.70
C THR A 533 3.48 15.76 14.28
N TYR A 534 4.32 16.80 14.26
CA TYR A 534 5.75 16.63 14.13
C TYR A 534 6.49 17.23 15.33
N VAL A 535 7.68 16.70 15.60
CA VAL A 535 8.61 17.22 16.60
C VAL A 535 10.05 17.08 16.10
N THR A 536 10.90 18.00 16.54
CA THR A 536 12.34 17.89 16.30
C THR A 536 13.09 17.52 17.58
N TRP A 537 14.33 17.05 17.43
CA TRP A 537 15.34 16.98 18.46
C TRP A 537 16.68 17.37 17.86
N ASN A 538 17.54 18.05 18.60
CA ASN A 538 18.91 18.32 18.20
C ASN A 538 19.85 18.37 19.40
N ASN A 539 21.15 18.11 19.18
CA ASN A 539 22.17 18.13 20.23
C ASN A 539 23.15 19.32 20.12
N PHE A 540 22.85 20.32 19.28
CA PHE A 540 23.74 21.46 19.04
C PHE A 540 23.10 22.82 19.36
N GLY A 541 21.93 22.84 19.98
CA GLY A 541 21.30 24.05 20.54
C GLY A 541 20.57 24.91 19.52
N LEU A 542 19.94 24.31 18.49
CA LEU A 542 19.02 25.02 17.62
C LEU A 542 17.85 25.56 18.41
N GLU A 543 17.47 26.81 18.20
CA GLU A 543 16.41 27.48 18.93
C GLU A 543 15.04 26.90 18.56
N LYS A 544 14.18 26.71 19.58
CA LYS A 544 12.81 26.23 19.38
C LYS A 544 11.97 27.28 18.65
N GLN A 545 11.33 26.88 17.55
CA GLN A 545 10.41 27.70 16.76
C GLN A 545 9.24 26.86 16.32
N ASP A 546 8.14 26.89 17.08
CA ASP A 546 6.93 26.12 16.79
C ASP A 546 6.20 26.72 15.58
N LYS A 547 5.73 25.84 14.69
CA LYS A 547 4.99 26.23 13.50
C LYS A 547 4.18 25.07 12.93
N ASP A 548 2.92 25.33 12.61
CA ASP A 548 2.12 24.39 11.84
C ASP A 548 2.51 24.47 10.34
N VAL A 549 2.73 23.32 9.73
CA VAL A 549 3.16 23.22 8.33
C VAL A 549 2.46 22.07 7.62
N ALA A 550 2.41 22.10 6.30
CA ALA A 550 2.01 20.93 5.50
C ALA A 550 3.21 20.03 5.20
N ALA A 551 2.96 18.77 4.86
CA ALA A 551 3.99 17.79 4.56
C ALA A 551 4.99 18.30 3.51
N TYR A 552 4.52 18.92 2.43
CA TYR A 552 5.36 19.52 1.38
C TYR A 552 6.19 20.72 1.84
N GLN A 553 5.92 21.30 3.00
CA GLN A 553 6.68 22.42 3.57
C GLN A 553 7.69 21.99 4.65
N LEU A 554 7.51 20.79 5.24
CA LEU A 554 8.29 20.38 6.42
C LEU A 554 9.80 20.41 6.15
N MET A 555 10.26 19.80 5.06
CA MET A 555 11.69 19.82 4.69
C MET A 555 12.19 21.25 4.50
N SER A 556 11.43 22.08 3.78
CA SER A 556 11.77 23.49 3.55
C SER A 556 11.90 24.28 4.85
N TYR A 557 10.97 24.05 5.80
CA TYR A 557 10.98 24.72 7.09
C TYR A 557 12.20 24.36 7.95
N ILE A 558 12.52 23.07 8.01
CA ILE A 558 13.67 22.60 8.80
C ILE A 558 15.01 23.01 8.17
N THR A 559 15.14 22.90 6.87
CA THR A 559 16.37 23.28 6.18
C THR A 559 16.60 24.79 6.22
N ASP A 560 15.56 25.62 6.20
CA ASP A 560 15.67 27.08 6.40
C ASP A 560 16.21 27.43 7.79
N GLN A 561 15.77 26.74 8.86
CA GLN A 561 16.32 26.90 10.21
C GLN A 561 17.80 26.52 10.31
N LEU A 562 18.26 25.60 9.46
CA LEU A 562 19.68 25.19 9.38
C LEU A 562 20.50 26.09 8.47
N GLY A 563 19.89 27.05 7.79
CA GLY A 563 20.55 27.91 6.78
C GLY A 563 20.90 27.16 5.50
N ILE A 564 20.16 26.06 5.20
CA ILE A 564 20.31 25.28 3.98
C ILE A 564 19.21 25.67 2.99
N HIS A 565 19.62 26.23 1.85
CA HIS A 565 18.73 26.73 0.81
C HIS A 565 19.09 26.08 -0.53
N GLU A 566 18.70 24.83 -0.70
CA GLU A 566 18.94 24.05 -1.91
C GLU A 566 17.61 23.61 -2.55
N GLY A 567 17.67 23.25 -3.82
CA GLY A 567 16.53 22.76 -4.60
C GLY A 567 15.58 23.86 -5.07
N THR A 568 14.87 23.57 -6.14
CA THR A 568 13.90 24.49 -6.74
C THR A 568 12.65 24.61 -5.85
N MET A 569 12.09 23.46 -5.45
CA MET A 569 10.85 23.42 -4.67
C MET A 569 11.06 23.90 -3.24
N PHE A 570 12.13 23.46 -2.57
CA PHE A 570 12.37 23.85 -1.18
C PHE A 570 12.68 25.33 -1.04
N ARG A 571 13.50 25.90 -1.91
CA ARG A 571 13.76 27.34 -1.92
C ARG A 571 12.52 28.17 -2.23
N TYR A 572 11.66 27.69 -3.13
CA TYR A 572 10.38 28.32 -3.39
C TYR A 572 9.51 28.38 -2.12
N HIS A 573 9.33 27.27 -1.42
CA HIS A 573 8.55 27.24 -0.18
C HIS A 573 9.20 28.08 0.94
N GLN A 574 10.52 28.03 1.08
CA GLN A 574 11.24 28.88 2.03
C GLN A 574 10.99 30.36 1.75
N SER A 575 11.10 30.78 0.51
CA SER A 575 10.86 32.16 0.09
C SER A 575 9.43 32.62 0.40
N GLU A 576 8.44 31.84 0.08
CA GLU A 576 7.03 32.14 0.33
C GLU A 576 6.71 32.16 1.83
N MET A 577 7.24 31.21 2.62
CA MET A 577 7.09 31.19 4.07
C MET A 577 7.74 32.43 4.73
N ASN A 578 8.94 32.83 4.28
CA ASN A 578 9.68 33.95 4.82
C ASN A 578 9.04 35.31 4.47
N THR A 579 8.32 35.37 3.35
CA THR A 579 7.53 36.56 2.94
C THR A 579 6.13 36.58 3.54
N GLY A 580 5.71 35.49 4.22
CA GLY A 580 4.42 35.40 4.89
C GLY A 580 3.24 35.17 3.94
N VAL A 581 3.48 34.61 2.75
CA VAL A 581 2.42 34.25 1.80
C VAL A 581 1.66 33.06 2.33
N SER A 582 0.33 33.14 2.28
CA SER A 582 -0.55 32.03 2.69
C SER A 582 -0.51 30.89 1.67
N THR A 583 -0.57 29.66 2.19
CA THR A 583 -0.70 28.43 1.35
C THR A 583 -2.01 28.40 0.55
N ASP A 584 -3.02 29.20 0.94
CA ASP A 584 -4.29 29.33 0.22
C ASP A 584 -4.24 30.41 -0.86
N ASP A 585 -3.17 31.17 -0.97
CA ASP A 585 -3.03 32.18 -1.99
C ASP A 585 -3.00 31.55 -3.39
N ALA A 586 -3.82 32.11 -4.29
CA ALA A 586 -3.94 31.59 -5.64
C ALA A 586 -2.61 31.68 -6.44
N SER A 587 -1.78 32.68 -6.16
CA SER A 587 -0.47 32.83 -6.79
C SER A 587 0.51 31.78 -6.30
N TYR A 588 0.52 31.52 -4.99
CA TYR A 588 1.33 30.45 -4.40
C TYR A 588 0.98 29.09 -5.02
N ILE A 589 -0.30 28.74 -5.05
CA ILE A 589 -0.75 27.45 -5.60
C ILE A 589 -0.41 27.34 -7.10
N THR A 590 -0.62 28.41 -7.87
CA THR A 590 -0.35 28.40 -9.31
C THR A 590 1.13 28.28 -9.62
N ASN A 591 2.00 29.00 -8.91
CA ASN A 591 3.44 28.91 -9.09
C ASN A 591 3.99 27.55 -8.70
N TRP A 592 3.49 27.00 -7.58
CA TRP A 592 3.82 25.64 -7.12
C TRP A 592 3.43 24.57 -8.16
N GLU A 593 2.22 24.65 -8.71
CA GLU A 593 1.76 23.75 -9.80
C GLU A 593 2.65 23.86 -11.04
N LEU A 594 3.02 25.08 -11.44
CA LEU A 594 3.87 25.34 -12.59
C LEU A 594 5.26 24.75 -12.42
N LEU A 595 5.90 24.97 -11.26
CA LEU A 595 7.21 24.40 -10.94
C LEU A 595 7.14 22.87 -10.91
N GLN A 596 6.19 22.28 -10.21
CA GLN A 596 6.03 20.83 -10.17
C GLN A 596 5.79 20.24 -11.57
N TYR A 597 4.97 20.88 -12.39
CA TYR A 597 4.77 20.43 -13.77
C TYR A 597 6.07 20.52 -14.58
N ASP A 598 6.84 21.61 -14.43
CA ASP A 598 8.11 21.79 -15.13
C ASP A 598 9.10 20.68 -14.80
N LEU A 599 9.23 20.33 -13.52
CA LEU A 599 10.20 19.35 -13.03
C LEU A 599 9.84 17.90 -13.43
N LEU A 600 8.54 17.55 -13.43
CA LEU A 600 8.11 16.16 -13.63
C LEU A 600 7.65 15.83 -15.07
N TYR A 601 7.00 16.78 -15.74
CA TYR A 601 6.34 16.57 -17.02
C TYR A 601 6.75 17.57 -18.10
N GLY A 602 7.32 18.70 -17.69
CA GLY A 602 7.62 19.83 -18.54
C GLY A 602 8.95 19.72 -19.26
N ASN A 603 9.45 20.89 -19.65
CA ASN A 603 10.72 21.03 -20.39
C ASN A 603 11.91 21.28 -19.47
N ARG A 604 11.73 21.26 -18.15
CA ARG A 604 12.77 21.54 -17.15
C ARG A 604 13.43 22.90 -17.37
N TYR A 605 12.61 23.91 -17.61
CA TYR A 605 13.07 25.30 -17.77
C TYR A 605 13.83 25.78 -16.53
N SER A 606 13.40 25.34 -15.31
CA SER A 606 14.12 25.59 -14.06
C SER A 606 15.58 25.11 -14.09
N TYR A 607 15.92 24.17 -14.96
CA TYR A 607 17.27 23.63 -15.18
C TYR A 607 17.81 23.98 -16.58
N HIS A 608 17.26 24.99 -17.23
CA HIS A 608 17.63 25.40 -18.60
C HIS A 608 17.54 24.25 -19.62
N GLY A 609 16.56 23.36 -19.45
CA GLY A 609 16.31 22.21 -20.33
C GLY A 609 17.30 21.05 -20.17
N VAL A 610 18.15 21.04 -19.14
CA VAL A 610 19.10 19.97 -18.85
C VAL A 610 18.51 19.00 -17.83
N ASP A 611 18.84 17.72 -17.96
CA ASP A 611 18.55 16.72 -16.90
C ASP A 611 19.57 16.85 -15.77
N LYS A 612 19.24 17.64 -14.76
CA LYS A 612 20.16 17.99 -13.67
C LYS A 612 20.28 16.84 -12.64
N TYR A 613 19.24 16.07 -12.48
CA TYR A 613 19.13 15.02 -11.45
C TYR A 613 18.93 13.65 -12.10
N PRO A 614 19.99 12.97 -12.56
CA PRO A 614 19.91 11.60 -13.07
C PRO A 614 19.62 10.62 -11.92
N ALA A 615 19.06 9.46 -12.24
CA ALA A 615 18.90 8.41 -11.24
C ALA A 615 20.24 8.00 -10.62
N SER A 616 20.28 7.86 -9.30
CA SER A 616 21.47 7.40 -8.57
C SER A 616 21.76 5.93 -8.86
N ASN A 617 23.01 5.53 -8.63
CA ASN A 617 23.40 4.13 -8.58
C ASN A 617 23.13 3.59 -7.18
N LEU A 618 21.84 3.54 -6.79
CA LEU A 618 21.40 3.13 -5.46
C LEU A 618 22.02 1.79 -5.04
N VAL A 619 22.68 1.76 -3.91
CA VAL A 619 23.19 0.54 -3.28
C VAL A 619 22.22 0.07 -2.20
N MET A 620 21.86 -1.20 -2.26
CA MET A 620 20.99 -1.80 -1.25
C MET A 620 21.81 -2.17 0.00
N GLY A 621 21.51 -1.52 1.14
CA GLY A 621 22.23 -1.67 2.41
C GLY A 621 23.59 -0.97 2.44
N VAL A 622 24.06 -0.69 3.65
CA VAL A 622 25.34 -0.03 3.90
C VAL A 622 26.49 -1.00 4.24
N GLN A 623 26.19 -2.28 4.46
CA GLN A 623 27.15 -3.32 4.82
C GLN A 623 27.19 -4.41 3.76
N ASP A 624 28.39 -4.92 3.45
CA ASP A 624 28.57 -6.05 2.54
C ASP A 624 28.11 -7.36 3.20
N VAL A 625 27.44 -8.20 2.40
CA VAL A 625 27.19 -9.60 2.77
C VAL A 625 28.41 -10.41 2.36
N VAL A 626 29.02 -11.12 3.28
CA VAL A 626 30.31 -11.81 3.04
C VAL A 626 30.22 -13.27 3.46
N ILE A 627 30.67 -14.19 2.62
CA ILE A 627 30.98 -15.56 3.00
C ILE A 627 32.47 -15.62 3.38
N ASP A 628 32.77 -15.97 4.62
CA ASP A 628 34.14 -16.15 5.08
C ASP A 628 34.69 -17.54 4.71
N HIS A 629 33.94 -18.59 5.08
CA HIS A 629 34.29 -19.97 4.79
C HIS A 629 33.06 -20.88 4.90
N THR A 630 33.23 -22.09 4.41
CA THR A 630 32.24 -23.17 4.53
C THR A 630 32.80 -24.36 5.32
N SER A 631 31.92 -25.07 6.03
CA SER A 631 32.27 -26.27 6.78
C SER A 631 31.23 -27.36 6.58
N MET A 632 31.67 -28.56 6.26
CA MET A 632 30.80 -29.74 6.15
C MET A 632 30.52 -30.34 7.49
N SER A 633 29.29 -30.75 7.77
CA SER A 633 28.88 -31.47 8.96
C SER A 633 29.59 -32.83 9.06
N ALA A 634 29.78 -33.35 10.29
CA ALA A 634 30.49 -34.61 10.53
C ALA A 634 29.84 -35.83 9.88
N ASP A 635 28.52 -35.79 9.70
CA ASP A 635 27.72 -36.81 9.00
C ASP A 635 27.66 -36.60 7.49
N LYS A 636 28.30 -35.54 6.97
CA LYS A 636 28.35 -35.16 5.56
C LYS A 636 27.00 -34.87 4.93
N THR A 637 25.99 -34.47 5.71
CA THR A 637 24.63 -34.22 5.25
C THR A 637 24.35 -32.74 5.00
N LYS A 638 25.04 -31.84 5.72
CA LYS A 638 24.84 -30.39 5.65
C LYS A 638 26.15 -29.66 5.36
N LEU A 639 26.06 -28.54 4.64
CA LEU A 639 27.09 -27.52 4.54
C LEU A 639 26.69 -26.33 5.41
N THR A 640 27.52 -25.98 6.37
CA THR A 640 27.44 -24.76 7.15
C THR A 640 28.22 -23.65 6.45
N ILE A 641 27.62 -22.50 6.26
CA ILE A 641 28.21 -21.32 5.63
C ILE A 641 28.40 -20.29 6.73
N PHE A 642 29.64 -19.91 6.97
CA PHE A 642 30.00 -18.86 7.92
C PHE A 642 30.34 -17.59 7.19
N GLY A 643 29.91 -16.44 7.77
CA GLY A 643 30.12 -15.15 7.16
C GLY A 643 29.63 -13.98 8.00
N GLU A 644 29.35 -12.87 7.35
CA GLU A 644 28.88 -11.63 7.98
C GLU A 644 27.66 -11.08 7.28
N ASN A 645 26.82 -10.38 8.05
CA ASN A 645 25.61 -9.68 7.60
C ASN A 645 24.58 -10.56 6.92
N PHE A 646 24.48 -11.83 7.33
CA PHE A 646 23.34 -12.66 6.98
C PHE A 646 22.12 -12.18 7.73
N THR A 647 20.96 -12.29 7.07
CA THR A 647 19.67 -11.91 7.64
C THR A 647 18.67 -13.07 7.48
N PRO A 648 17.52 -13.02 8.13
CA PRO A 648 16.44 -13.97 7.88
C PRO A 648 16.03 -14.10 6.42
N TRP A 649 16.35 -13.12 5.56
CA TRP A 649 16.06 -13.13 4.11
C TRP A 649 17.25 -13.60 3.25
N SER A 650 18.33 -14.06 3.86
CA SER A 650 19.46 -14.65 3.14
C SER A 650 19.06 -15.97 2.50
N LYS A 651 19.31 -16.12 1.20
CA LYS A 651 19.11 -17.34 0.43
C LYS A 651 20.42 -17.79 -0.20
N VAL A 652 20.75 -19.06 -0.06
CA VAL A 652 21.93 -19.63 -0.69
C VAL A 652 21.58 -20.03 -2.13
N TYR A 653 22.48 -19.71 -3.03
CA TYR A 653 22.46 -20.14 -4.42
C TYR A 653 23.67 -20.99 -4.71
N VAL A 654 23.45 -22.16 -5.29
CA VAL A 654 24.49 -23.09 -5.73
C VAL A 654 24.44 -23.15 -7.25
N ASP A 655 25.56 -22.84 -7.90
CA ASP A 655 25.67 -22.79 -9.37
C ASP A 655 24.57 -21.92 -10.03
N GLY A 656 24.12 -20.86 -9.33
CA GLY A 656 23.09 -19.93 -9.76
C GLY A 656 21.64 -20.35 -9.46
N GLU A 657 21.42 -21.53 -8.92
CA GLU A 657 20.09 -22.04 -8.54
C GLU A 657 19.85 -21.87 -7.03
N LYS A 658 18.68 -21.35 -6.64
CA LYS A 658 18.28 -21.18 -5.25
C LYS A 658 18.03 -22.53 -4.58
N VAL A 659 18.64 -22.74 -3.43
CA VAL A 659 18.45 -23.96 -2.63
C VAL A 659 17.78 -23.64 -1.28
N SER A 660 17.17 -24.68 -0.67
CA SER A 660 16.61 -24.55 0.69
C SER A 660 17.71 -24.14 1.66
N THR A 661 17.46 -23.05 2.38
CA THR A 661 18.43 -22.40 3.26
C THR A 661 17.86 -22.31 4.67
N GLU A 662 18.53 -22.88 5.64
CA GLU A 662 18.25 -22.73 7.06
C GLU A 662 19.02 -21.52 7.60
N TYR A 663 18.31 -20.49 8.08
CA TYR A 663 18.93 -19.35 8.76
C TYR A 663 19.18 -19.71 10.22
N ILE A 664 20.44 -19.67 10.65
CA ILE A 664 20.84 -19.95 12.04
C ILE A 664 21.11 -18.63 12.80
N SER A 665 21.87 -17.73 12.19
CA SER A 665 22.22 -16.43 12.78
C SER A 665 22.77 -15.47 11.72
N GLY A 666 23.03 -14.23 12.11
CA GLY A 666 23.67 -13.23 11.24
C GLY A 666 25.06 -13.62 10.71
N ASN A 667 25.63 -14.71 11.20
CA ASN A 667 26.94 -15.20 10.79
C ASN A 667 26.90 -16.65 10.28
N CYS A 668 25.74 -17.31 10.24
CA CYS A 668 25.67 -18.75 9.98
C CYS A 668 24.39 -19.14 9.23
N LEU A 669 24.56 -19.85 8.11
CA LEU A 669 23.49 -20.48 7.33
C LEU A 669 23.81 -21.96 7.13
N GLU A 670 22.79 -22.79 6.90
CA GLU A 670 22.95 -24.21 6.55
C GLU A 670 22.16 -24.57 5.29
N ILE A 671 22.73 -25.44 4.46
CA ILE A 671 22.09 -26.06 3.28
C ILE A 671 22.36 -27.56 3.23
N SER A 672 21.55 -28.29 2.48
CA SER A 672 21.80 -29.72 2.22
C SER A 672 23.00 -29.94 1.32
N MET A 673 23.84 -30.91 1.63
CA MET A 673 24.95 -31.36 0.77
C MET A 673 24.48 -31.99 -0.54
N ALA A 674 23.23 -32.45 -0.63
CA ALA A 674 22.63 -32.99 -1.85
C ALA A 674 22.61 -32.01 -3.03
N ASN A 675 22.75 -30.70 -2.76
CA ASN A 675 22.78 -29.65 -3.78
C ASN A 675 24.17 -29.33 -4.32
N LEU A 676 25.22 -30.02 -3.84
CA LEU A 676 26.61 -29.66 -4.09
C LEU A 676 27.38 -30.78 -4.80
N SER A 677 28.26 -30.41 -5.71
CA SER A 677 29.30 -31.23 -6.33
C SER A 677 30.66 -30.53 -6.19
N ASP A 678 31.76 -31.28 -6.43
CA ASP A 678 33.08 -30.65 -6.40
C ASP A 678 33.21 -29.54 -7.43
N GLY A 679 33.58 -28.35 -6.98
CA GLY A 679 33.67 -27.16 -7.83
C GLY A 679 32.41 -26.29 -7.86
N SER A 680 31.32 -26.65 -7.18
CA SER A 680 30.10 -25.84 -7.12
C SER A 680 30.38 -24.44 -6.53
N GLU A 681 29.82 -23.43 -7.19
CA GLU A 681 29.88 -22.03 -6.76
C GLU A 681 28.74 -21.71 -5.75
N VAL A 682 29.08 -21.23 -4.58
CA VAL A 682 28.16 -20.87 -3.51
C VAL A 682 28.13 -19.36 -3.33
N VAL A 683 26.93 -18.79 -3.38
CA VAL A 683 26.67 -17.35 -3.18
C VAL A 683 25.48 -17.19 -2.24
N VAL A 684 25.56 -16.22 -1.33
CA VAL A 684 24.43 -15.80 -0.47
C VAL A 684 23.81 -14.53 -1.05
N ASN A 685 22.52 -14.56 -1.30
CA ASN A 685 21.77 -13.42 -1.79
C ASN A 685 20.73 -12.97 -0.76
N GLN A 686 20.60 -11.65 -0.56
CA GLN A 686 19.48 -11.05 0.16
C GLN A 686 18.31 -10.91 -0.81
N VAL A 687 17.23 -11.62 -0.53
CA VAL A 687 16.13 -11.82 -1.50
C VAL A 687 14.82 -11.26 -0.96
N GLY A 688 14.29 -10.30 -1.68
CA GLY A 688 12.98 -9.73 -1.41
C GLY A 688 11.84 -10.43 -2.17
N SER A 689 10.66 -9.85 -2.11
CA SER A 689 9.47 -10.37 -2.78
C SER A 689 9.70 -10.59 -4.28
N SER A 690 9.00 -11.57 -4.86
CA SER A 690 9.15 -11.97 -6.27
C SER A 690 10.56 -12.43 -6.64
N ASN A 691 11.34 -12.94 -5.68
CA ASN A 691 12.75 -13.34 -5.84
C ASN A 691 13.66 -12.19 -6.33
N THR A 692 13.38 -10.96 -5.96
CA THR A 692 14.26 -9.82 -6.27
C THR A 692 15.54 -9.95 -5.44
N ILE A 693 16.69 -10.04 -6.08
CA ILE A 693 17.99 -10.03 -5.41
C ILE A 693 18.38 -8.56 -5.17
N PHE A 694 18.49 -8.18 -3.90
CA PHE A 694 18.92 -6.84 -3.49
C PHE A 694 20.43 -6.73 -3.34
N ARG A 695 21.06 -7.74 -2.75
CA ARG A 695 22.51 -7.77 -2.54
C ARG A 695 23.02 -9.21 -2.60
N SER A 696 24.25 -9.37 -3.10
CA SER A 696 24.93 -10.67 -3.22
C SER A 696 26.24 -10.65 -2.44
N SER A 697 26.61 -11.77 -1.86
CA SER A 697 27.94 -11.97 -1.28
C SER A 697 29.03 -12.17 -2.35
N ASN A 698 30.28 -12.29 -1.90
CA ASN A 698 31.33 -12.92 -2.68
C ASN A 698 30.96 -14.39 -3.00
N THR A 699 31.55 -14.92 -4.08
CA THR A 699 31.42 -16.32 -4.48
C THR A 699 32.49 -17.16 -3.77
N VAL A 700 32.10 -18.31 -3.20
CA VAL A 700 33.00 -19.31 -2.64
C VAL A 700 32.85 -20.62 -3.41
N THR A 701 33.95 -21.23 -3.84
CA THR A 701 33.94 -22.52 -4.51
C THR A 701 33.98 -23.64 -3.47
N PHE A 702 32.99 -24.52 -3.50
CA PHE A 702 32.99 -25.72 -2.64
C PHE A 702 33.97 -26.77 -3.19
N HIS A 703 34.82 -27.30 -2.33
CA HIS A 703 35.73 -28.40 -2.67
C HIS A 703 35.35 -29.63 -1.87
N ALA A 704 34.88 -30.65 -2.58
CA ALA A 704 34.49 -31.92 -1.96
C ALA A 704 35.71 -32.68 -1.39
N PRO A 705 35.65 -33.19 -0.16
CA PRO A 705 36.67 -34.11 0.34
C PRO A 705 36.78 -35.39 -0.52
N ALA A 706 37.93 -36.01 -0.58
CA ALA A 706 38.20 -37.19 -1.42
C ALA A 706 37.29 -38.41 -1.11
N ASP A 707 36.65 -38.41 0.05
CA ASP A 707 35.73 -39.44 0.54
C ASP A 707 34.26 -39.01 0.54
N PHE A 708 33.92 -37.93 -0.19
CA PHE A 708 32.56 -37.46 -0.38
C PHE A 708 31.90 -38.26 -1.51
N ASP A 709 30.76 -38.89 -1.20
CA ASP A 709 29.92 -39.58 -2.21
C ASP A 709 28.64 -38.75 -2.40
N GLU A 710 28.46 -38.19 -3.58
CA GLU A 710 27.28 -37.40 -3.97
C GLU A 710 25.96 -38.17 -3.82
N HIS A 711 25.97 -39.50 -3.85
CA HIS A 711 24.77 -40.34 -3.73
C HIS A 711 24.38 -40.65 -2.26
N GLU A 712 25.27 -40.47 -1.27
CA GLU A 712 24.90 -40.62 0.11
C GLU A 712 24.16 -39.40 0.70
N ALA A 713 24.29 -38.23 0.05
CA ALA A 713 23.67 -36.97 0.49
C ALA A 713 22.17 -36.82 0.09
N ASP A 714 21.66 -37.73 -0.74
CA ASP A 714 20.33 -37.60 -1.38
C ASP A 714 19.08 -37.65 -0.46
N ASN A 715 19.24 -37.76 0.86
CA ASN A 715 18.12 -38.07 1.78
C ASN A 715 17.92 -37.10 2.94
N VAL A 716 18.58 -35.94 2.98
CA VAL A 716 18.39 -34.98 4.07
C VAL A 716 17.71 -33.72 3.59
N GLU A 717 16.47 -33.56 4.00
CA GLU A 717 15.72 -32.30 3.82
C GLU A 717 16.23 -31.28 4.85
N VAL A 718 16.77 -30.15 4.37
CA VAL A 718 17.04 -28.99 5.20
C VAL A 718 15.79 -28.10 5.13
N PRO A 719 15.17 -27.75 6.27
CA PRO A 719 14.01 -26.88 6.26
C PRO A 719 14.39 -25.50 5.69
N ASP A 720 13.55 -24.97 4.80
CA ASP A 720 13.71 -23.61 4.34
C ASP A 720 13.10 -22.66 5.37
N THR A 721 13.94 -22.16 6.29
CA THR A 721 13.53 -21.24 7.36
C THR A 721 13.93 -19.81 7.06
N SER A 722 14.39 -19.51 5.84
CA SER A 722 14.79 -18.19 5.44
C SER A 722 13.73 -17.53 4.52
N GLY A 723 13.68 -16.22 4.56
CA GLY A 723 12.75 -15.41 3.76
C GLY A 723 11.35 -15.30 4.35
N ASP A 724 10.40 -14.86 3.52
CA ASP A 724 9.00 -14.71 3.94
C ASP A 724 8.32 -16.04 4.34
N ASP A 725 8.99 -17.19 4.12
CA ASP A 725 8.54 -18.51 4.56
C ASP A 725 8.96 -18.85 5.98
N MET A 726 9.73 -17.99 6.67
CA MET A 726 9.90 -18.07 8.10
C MET A 726 8.50 -18.00 8.73
N GLY A 727 7.99 -19.14 9.17
CA GLY A 727 6.80 -19.21 9.99
C GLY A 727 7.07 -18.47 11.28
N VAL A 728 6.78 -17.18 11.33
CA VAL A 728 6.52 -16.51 12.59
C VAL A 728 5.47 -17.40 13.28
N PRO A 729 5.70 -17.89 14.51
CA PRO A 729 4.70 -18.69 15.19
C PRO A 729 3.40 -17.89 15.21
N ILE A 730 2.43 -18.32 14.40
CA ILE A 730 1.09 -17.80 14.52
C ILE A 730 0.66 -18.27 15.91
N VAL A 731 0.62 -17.39 16.87
CA VAL A 731 -0.04 -17.65 18.15
C VAL A 731 -1.51 -17.82 17.81
N ILE A 732 -1.91 -19.07 17.58
CA ILE A 732 -3.32 -19.43 17.49
C ILE A 732 -3.87 -19.20 18.90
N PRO A 733 -4.89 -18.35 19.11
CA PRO A 733 -5.53 -18.23 20.40
C PRO A 733 -5.95 -19.63 20.86
N PRO A 734 -5.79 -20.00 22.15
CA PRO A 734 -6.23 -21.30 22.61
C PRO A 734 -7.70 -21.46 22.26
N GLU A 735 -8.04 -22.49 21.47
CA GLU A 735 -9.42 -22.90 21.25
C GLU A 735 -10.04 -23.07 22.65
N GLU A 736 -11.17 -22.38 22.89
CA GLU A 736 -12.00 -22.65 24.06
C GLU A 736 -12.27 -24.16 24.07
N GLN A 737 -11.62 -24.87 24.99
CA GLN A 737 -12.00 -26.22 25.34
C GLN A 737 -13.41 -26.12 25.94
N THR A 738 -14.41 -26.33 25.11
CA THR A 738 -15.75 -26.66 25.58
C THR A 738 -15.62 -27.96 26.36
N THR A 739 -15.54 -27.83 27.68
CA THR A 739 -15.71 -28.96 28.57
C THR A 739 -17.19 -29.36 28.55
N ASP A 740 -17.53 -30.28 27.67
CA ASP A 740 -18.70 -31.16 27.81
C ASP A 740 -18.39 -32.15 28.94
N ASP A 741 -18.71 -31.75 30.16
CA ASP A 741 -18.88 -32.69 31.27
C ASP A 741 -20.06 -32.23 32.13
N ALA A 742 -21.24 -32.56 31.64
CA ALA A 742 -22.49 -32.55 32.44
C ALA A 742 -23.25 -33.84 32.23
N ALA A 743 -22.90 -34.88 32.96
CA ALA A 743 -23.86 -35.93 33.28
C ALA A 743 -23.44 -36.74 34.52
N ALA A 744 -24.39 -36.79 35.42
CA ALA A 744 -24.61 -37.78 36.49
C ALA A 744 -23.89 -37.53 37.85
N THR A 745 -24.58 -37.12 38.87
CA THR A 745 -25.33 -38.00 39.76
C THR A 745 -25.93 -37.24 40.96
N THR A 746 -27.22 -37.19 41.02
CA THR A 746 -28.13 -37.74 42.05
C THR A 746 -27.72 -37.75 43.54
N THR A 747 -28.61 -37.11 44.33
CA THR A 747 -29.20 -37.49 45.64
C THR A 747 -28.35 -37.37 46.93
N ALA A 748 -29.07 -36.69 47.81
CA ALA A 748 -29.31 -36.94 49.24
C ALA A 748 -28.59 -35.99 50.24
N GLN A 749 -29.32 -35.19 50.80
CA GLN A 749 -29.79 -34.74 52.11
C GLN A 749 -29.85 -33.25 52.27
#